data_17ea5fb36879641e921e0335c4470c3e
#
_entry.id   17ea5fb36879641e921e0335c4470c3e
#
_cell.length_a   1.000
_cell.length_b   1.000
_cell.length_c   1.000
_cell.angle_alpha   90.00
_cell.angle_beta   90.00
_cell.angle_gamma   90.00
#
_symmetry.space_group_name_H-M   'P 1'
#
loop_
_entity.id
_entity.type
_entity.pdbx_description
1 polymer ?
#
loop_
_entity_poly.entity_id
_entity_poly.type
_entity_poly.pdbx_seq_one_letter_code
_entity_poly.pdbx_strand_id
1 'polypeptide(L)'
;MQKTLTLLLMVGVSVLTLGAQAPADIPKLDVEKYTLANGLEVILSEDHRVPLVGVDVWYHVGPAHEAPGRTGFAHLFEHMMFQGSKHIESDAHFKLLAGGGATGVNGTTNFDRTNYFETMPSNQLELALWLESDRMGYLLETVDQAKLANQQDVVRNERRQSYENRPYGVVEEAMFQALFPKGHPYHGVVIGSHADIQAVRLDDVRDFFRQYYAPNNATIAIAGDIDKAATKKLIEKYFGTLKRGPAVPPVNAQTPPITSERRLVVEDRVELARVYMAWLTPPFFKEGDADADITSSVLGQGRVSRLYKKLVYEKQIAQNVTSYQYSTMLGSVFGIEATARPGHTVQELETVINEELEALRMKGPTPAEVERARNVIETQILNGLQLVGGFGGVADQLNLYNHYVGSPDYLAQDIARRRKVTPESVRQFAQRYLASSARVVVHGVPGKQVLAPEVPKPAAQAAPGAAAAVSINADEAWRTNKPAPAAARAVRVPVPQSFELPNGLTVIALPQTGGVPVVSASLVLRSGSDTNPIETPGLASFTSDVMDQGTATRNALQLAEEVAQIGASLDTGTSRDATTVSTSSLARNFPAALALVADVALYPSFPAEEVERVRATRLASLVEQRGNPVQIVGNVMGKALYGTHQYGFSELGTVESNKQLTREDLQTFWRQHFVPSNAALVVTGAVTLPELRKLAQTAFGAWPRGTAVPAKLGVPAAAPPRLIIVDRPGAPQTQLRVATFGVPRSSPDYVPVRVMNTILGGMFASRINMNLREEHGYTYGANSQFMFWRSGGPFAVATGVRTDVTAPAVHEVMLELKKMSETRVTPQELTLAKDAISLQLPALFETADRTTTSLSTLFTHGLPLNYYSNFAEQISVVDAQAVQDVAKKYLLADKFAVVAVGDRSKIGEGLEKELGTPAEIRDPDGAPVSK
;
A
#
# COMPACT_ATOMS: atom_id res chain seq x y z
N MET A 1 -11.07 24.22 88.90
CA MET A 1 -10.05 25.04 88.28
C MET A 1 -9.50 24.29 87.11
N GLN A 2 -9.36 24.90 86.02
CA GLN A 2 -8.87 24.52 84.66
C GLN A 2 -9.67 23.46 83.95
N LYS A 3 -10.51 23.99 83.01
CA LYS A 3 -11.18 23.31 81.88
C LYS A 3 -10.21 23.16 80.74
N THR A 4 -10.01 21.90 80.22
CA THR A 4 -9.26 21.70 79.02
C THR A 4 -10.29 21.30 77.91
N LEU A 5 -10.38 22.13 76.86
CA LEU A 5 -11.26 21.99 75.74
C LEU A 5 -10.54 21.16 74.69
N THR A 6 -11.07 20.00 74.33
CA THR A 6 -10.53 19.12 73.27
C THR A 6 -11.24 19.49 71.96
N LEU A 7 -10.49 20.04 71.02
CA LEU A 7 -10.97 20.38 69.67
C LEU A 7 -10.77 19.15 68.76
N LEU A 8 -11.86 18.54 68.29
CA LEU A 8 -11.82 17.50 67.24
C LEU A 8 -11.69 18.19 65.88
N LEU A 9 -10.55 18.02 65.22
CA LEU A 9 -10.36 18.37 63.80
C LEU A 9 -10.86 17.21 62.92
N MET A 10 -11.99 17.37 62.24
CA MET A 10 -12.40 16.54 61.15
C MET A 10 -11.58 16.92 59.89
N VAL A 11 -10.65 16.09 59.52
CA VAL A 11 -9.97 16.19 58.22
C VAL A 11 -10.87 15.52 57.18
N GLY A 12 -11.59 16.31 56.42
CA GLY A 12 -12.31 15.84 55.27
C GLY A 12 -11.31 15.48 54.15
N VAL A 13 -11.14 14.19 53.84
CA VAL A 13 -10.40 13.72 52.69
C VAL A 13 -11.31 13.92 51.48
N SER A 14 -11.12 15.05 50.76
CA SER A 14 -11.66 15.23 49.42
C SER A 14 -10.88 14.32 48.49
N VAL A 15 -11.48 13.23 48.04
CA VAL A 15 -10.99 12.43 46.93
C VAL A 15 -11.21 13.24 45.68
N LEU A 16 -10.19 13.98 45.25
CA LEU A 16 -10.09 14.54 43.92
C LEU A 16 -9.90 13.36 42.98
N THR A 17 -10.96 12.95 42.29
CA THR A 17 -10.87 12.17 41.06
C THR A 17 -10.06 12.99 40.06
N LEU A 18 -8.77 12.75 39.99
CA LEU A 18 -7.94 13.17 38.86
C LEU A 18 -8.48 12.45 37.65
N GLY A 19 -9.39 13.06 36.92
CA GLY A 19 -9.64 12.72 35.54
C GLY A 19 -8.29 12.81 34.83
N ALA A 20 -7.79 11.70 34.33
CA ALA A 20 -6.58 11.67 33.52
C ALA A 20 -6.83 12.64 32.34
N GLN A 21 -6.31 13.86 32.41
CA GLN A 21 -6.22 14.74 31.28
C GLN A 21 -5.41 14.01 30.20
N ALA A 22 -5.99 13.84 29.00
CA ALA A 22 -5.24 13.32 27.87
C ALA A 22 -3.97 14.15 27.73
N PRO A 23 -2.81 13.53 27.52
CA PRO A 23 -1.58 14.28 27.31
C PRO A 23 -1.81 15.30 26.19
N ALA A 24 -1.33 16.52 26.36
CA ALA A 24 -1.54 17.67 25.47
C ALA A 24 -1.10 17.42 23.99
N ASP A 25 -0.46 16.28 23.71
CA ASP A 25 0.14 15.91 22.44
C ASP A 25 -0.76 15.02 21.56
N ILE A 26 -1.89 14.53 22.08
CA ILE A 26 -2.81 13.66 21.31
C ILE A 26 -3.91 14.55 20.74
N PRO A 27 -4.07 14.59 19.39
CA PRO A 27 -5.17 15.32 18.77
C PRO A 27 -6.52 14.79 19.28
N LYS A 28 -7.41 15.67 19.69
CA LYS A 28 -8.79 15.29 20.02
C LYS A 28 -9.60 15.24 18.73
N LEU A 29 -10.12 14.07 18.41
CA LEU A 29 -11.08 13.92 17.31
C LEU A 29 -12.45 14.42 17.79
N ASP A 30 -13.18 15.14 16.92
CA ASP A 30 -14.56 15.57 17.17
C ASP A 30 -15.53 14.47 16.77
N VAL A 31 -15.69 13.47 17.63
CA VAL A 31 -16.45 12.23 17.35
C VAL A 31 -17.87 12.33 17.89
N GLU A 32 -18.84 12.00 17.05
CA GLU A 32 -20.23 11.80 17.42
C GLU A 32 -20.71 10.44 16.94
N LYS A 33 -21.32 9.62 17.84
CA LYS A 33 -21.93 8.33 17.50
C LYS A 33 -23.42 8.36 17.83
N TYR A 34 -24.26 7.84 16.92
CA TYR A 34 -25.68 7.57 17.13
C TYR A 34 -26.14 6.36 16.33
N THR A 35 -27.37 5.90 16.57
CA THR A 35 -27.94 4.72 15.89
C THR A 35 -29.26 5.08 15.27
N LEU A 36 -29.48 4.71 14.00
CA LEU A 36 -30.76 4.86 13.32
C LEU A 36 -31.81 3.86 13.85
N ALA A 37 -33.08 4.13 13.61
CA ALA A 37 -34.16 3.26 14.03
C ALA A 37 -34.05 1.81 13.49
N ASN A 38 -33.46 1.63 12.31
CA ASN A 38 -33.23 0.33 11.71
C ASN A 38 -31.98 -0.41 12.25
N GLY A 39 -31.21 0.25 13.12
CA GLY A 39 -30.05 -0.33 13.80
C GLY A 39 -28.69 -0.01 13.19
N LEU A 40 -28.63 0.78 12.11
CA LEU A 40 -27.33 1.24 11.56
C LEU A 40 -26.63 2.16 12.57
N GLU A 41 -25.42 1.83 12.92
CA GLU A 41 -24.55 2.69 13.72
C GLU A 41 -23.88 3.75 12.82
N VAL A 42 -23.89 4.99 13.25
CA VAL A 42 -23.32 6.13 12.52
C VAL A 42 -22.30 6.83 13.39
N ILE A 43 -21.14 7.08 12.80
CA ILE A 43 -20.02 7.79 13.44
C ILE A 43 -19.64 8.97 12.55
N LEU A 44 -19.62 10.18 13.12
CA LEU A 44 -19.27 11.41 12.41
C LEU A 44 -18.06 12.06 13.08
N SER A 45 -17.08 12.50 12.26
CA SER A 45 -15.92 13.27 12.71
C SER A 45 -15.67 14.44 11.76
N GLU A 46 -15.82 15.66 12.28
CA GLU A 46 -15.71 16.90 11.50
C GLU A 46 -14.26 17.39 11.46
N ASP A 47 -13.74 17.64 10.24
CA ASP A 47 -12.37 18.10 10.01
C ASP A 47 -12.29 18.91 8.70
N HIS A 48 -12.10 20.21 8.81
CA HIS A 48 -12.08 21.14 7.68
C HIS A 48 -10.68 21.48 7.13
N ARG A 49 -9.65 20.70 7.46
CA ARG A 49 -8.26 20.96 7.00
C ARG A 49 -8.14 20.89 5.48
N VAL A 50 -8.83 19.94 4.86
CA VAL A 50 -8.86 19.74 3.42
C VAL A 50 -10.31 19.52 2.97
N PRO A 51 -10.71 19.92 1.75
CA PRO A 51 -12.09 19.76 1.26
C PRO A 51 -12.34 18.31 0.80
N LEU A 52 -12.04 17.35 1.65
CA LEU A 52 -12.21 15.92 1.44
C LEU A 52 -13.09 15.32 2.53
N VAL A 53 -13.80 14.26 2.18
CA VAL A 53 -14.56 13.42 3.10
C VAL A 53 -14.23 11.95 2.85
N GLY A 54 -13.93 11.23 3.91
CA GLY A 54 -13.83 9.77 3.91
C GLY A 54 -15.16 9.17 4.34
N VAL A 55 -15.67 8.22 3.56
CA VAL A 55 -16.82 7.38 3.91
C VAL A 55 -16.33 5.96 4.01
N ASP A 56 -16.65 5.28 5.10
CA ASP A 56 -16.23 3.89 5.35
C ASP A 56 -17.39 3.11 5.99
N VAL A 57 -17.88 2.10 5.31
CA VAL A 57 -18.96 1.22 5.76
C VAL A 57 -18.39 -0.13 6.15
N TRP A 58 -18.45 -0.48 7.42
CA TRP A 58 -18.06 -1.78 7.93
C TRP A 58 -19.29 -2.67 8.12
N TYR A 59 -19.26 -3.85 7.50
CA TYR A 59 -20.15 -4.96 7.82
C TYR A 59 -19.43 -5.89 8.79
N HIS A 60 -20.07 -6.20 9.92
CA HIS A 60 -19.51 -7.04 10.98
C HIS A 60 -19.59 -8.52 10.58
N VAL A 61 -18.98 -8.85 9.43
CA VAL A 61 -18.96 -10.20 8.85
C VAL A 61 -17.67 -10.41 8.06
N GLY A 62 -17.03 -11.56 8.28
CA GLY A 62 -15.83 -12.03 7.59
C GLY A 62 -15.78 -13.56 7.63
N PRO A 63 -14.65 -14.19 7.29
CA PRO A 63 -14.42 -15.63 7.44
C PRO A 63 -14.84 -16.22 8.78
N ALA A 64 -14.83 -15.44 9.87
CA ALA A 64 -15.36 -15.85 11.16
C ALA A 64 -16.82 -16.35 11.11
N HIS A 65 -17.59 -15.97 10.10
CA HIS A 65 -19.00 -16.28 9.92
C HIS A 65 -19.25 -17.30 8.80
N GLU A 66 -18.21 -17.79 8.12
CA GLU A 66 -18.35 -18.76 7.03
C GLU A 66 -18.71 -20.14 7.54
N ALA A 67 -19.57 -20.83 6.78
CA ALA A 67 -19.88 -22.23 7.05
C ALA A 67 -18.72 -23.13 6.60
N PRO A 68 -18.52 -24.30 7.26
CA PRO A 68 -17.52 -25.27 6.82
C PRO A 68 -17.68 -25.66 5.33
N GLY A 69 -16.58 -25.67 4.57
CA GLY A 69 -16.58 -25.93 3.12
C GLY A 69 -17.05 -24.75 2.27
N ARG A 70 -17.01 -23.54 2.83
CA ARG A 70 -17.34 -22.27 2.17
C ARG A 70 -16.26 -21.22 2.38
N THR A 71 -15.00 -21.65 2.40
CA THR A 71 -13.87 -20.72 2.62
C THR A 71 -13.75 -19.71 1.49
N GLY A 72 -13.49 -18.46 1.81
CA GLY A 72 -13.38 -17.36 0.86
C GLY A 72 -14.71 -16.76 0.44
N PHE A 73 -15.82 -17.17 1.07
CA PHE A 73 -17.12 -16.69 0.68
C PHE A 73 -17.35 -15.22 1.06
N ALA A 74 -16.92 -14.79 2.23
CA ALA A 74 -17.00 -13.40 2.64
C ALA A 74 -16.22 -12.48 1.69
N HIS A 75 -15.05 -12.91 1.23
CA HIS A 75 -14.25 -12.18 0.25
C HIS A 75 -14.88 -12.18 -1.16
N LEU A 76 -15.38 -13.33 -1.63
CA LEU A 76 -16.13 -13.36 -2.89
C LEU A 76 -17.36 -12.43 -2.82
N PHE A 77 -18.01 -12.36 -1.66
CA PHE A 77 -19.15 -11.48 -1.47
C PHE A 77 -18.75 -9.99 -1.49
N GLU A 78 -17.56 -9.63 -0.97
CA GLU A 78 -16.98 -8.29 -1.14
C GLU A 78 -17.00 -7.89 -2.62
N HIS A 79 -16.51 -8.77 -3.52
CA HIS A 79 -16.53 -8.53 -4.97
C HIS A 79 -17.93 -8.38 -5.55
N MET A 80 -18.87 -9.22 -5.09
CA MET A 80 -20.25 -9.15 -5.54
C MET A 80 -20.93 -7.80 -5.26
N MET A 81 -20.54 -7.12 -4.20
CA MET A 81 -21.07 -5.80 -3.82
C MET A 81 -20.73 -4.68 -4.82
N PHE A 82 -19.79 -4.89 -5.73
CA PHE A 82 -19.45 -3.94 -6.78
C PHE A 82 -20.16 -4.22 -8.11
N GLN A 83 -20.97 -5.30 -8.21
CA GLN A 83 -21.58 -5.76 -9.44
C GLN A 83 -22.92 -5.09 -9.77
N GLY A 84 -23.15 -3.87 -9.24
CA GLY A 84 -24.35 -3.07 -9.42
C GLY A 84 -25.46 -3.41 -8.43
N SER A 85 -26.49 -2.60 -8.43
CA SER A 85 -27.70 -2.73 -7.60
C SER A 85 -28.90 -2.27 -8.40
N LYS A 86 -30.09 -2.31 -7.84
CA LYS A 86 -31.34 -2.00 -8.59
C LYS A 86 -31.30 -0.70 -9.38
N HIS A 87 -30.72 0.36 -8.81
CA HIS A 87 -30.70 1.70 -9.41
C HIS A 87 -29.35 2.07 -10.02
N ILE A 88 -28.36 1.18 -9.89
CA ILE A 88 -26.97 1.38 -10.32
C ILE A 88 -26.57 0.23 -11.22
N GLU A 89 -26.26 0.54 -12.48
CA GLU A 89 -25.86 -0.46 -13.47
C GLU A 89 -24.58 -1.20 -13.02
N SER A 90 -24.38 -2.40 -13.55
CA SER A 90 -23.12 -3.13 -13.41
C SER A 90 -21.96 -2.23 -13.83
N ASP A 91 -20.86 -2.30 -13.12
CA ASP A 91 -19.62 -1.54 -13.36
C ASP A 91 -19.75 -0.01 -13.23
N ALA A 92 -20.95 0.51 -12.94
CA ALA A 92 -21.17 1.94 -12.77
C ALA A 92 -20.58 2.48 -11.44
N HIS A 93 -20.47 1.64 -10.41
CA HIS A 93 -19.98 2.06 -9.09
C HIS A 93 -18.62 2.76 -9.17
N PHE A 94 -17.60 2.09 -9.71
CA PHE A 94 -16.26 2.68 -9.87
C PHE A 94 -16.24 3.86 -10.84
N LYS A 95 -17.06 3.82 -11.92
CA LYS A 95 -17.16 4.93 -12.87
C LYS A 95 -17.71 6.19 -12.22
N LEU A 96 -18.76 6.04 -11.40
CA LEU A 96 -19.40 7.14 -10.70
C LEU A 96 -18.49 7.75 -9.64
N LEU A 97 -17.82 6.92 -8.85
CA LEU A 97 -16.85 7.37 -7.85
C LEU A 97 -15.65 8.07 -8.50
N ALA A 98 -15.07 7.48 -9.57
CA ALA A 98 -13.97 8.11 -10.31
C ALA A 98 -14.38 9.47 -10.90
N GLY A 99 -15.58 9.56 -11.50
CA GLY A 99 -16.13 10.82 -12.01
C GLY A 99 -16.46 11.84 -10.91
N GLY A 100 -16.70 11.38 -9.69
CA GLY A 100 -16.82 12.21 -8.49
C GLY A 100 -15.47 12.63 -7.90
N GLY A 101 -14.35 12.20 -8.47
CA GLY A 101 -13.01 12.51 -7.97
C GLY A 101 -12.59 11.67 -6.76
N ALA A 102 -13.21 10.52 -6.54
CA ALA A 102 -12.85 9.63 -5.45
C ALA A 102 -11.40 9.12 -5.56
N THR A 103 -10.77 8.99 -4.42
CA THR A 103 -9.47 8.36 -4.23
C THR A 103 -9.59 7.26 -3.18
N GLY A 104 -8.66 6.32 -3.18
CA GLY A 104 -8.64 5.27 -2.18
C GLY A 104 -9.90 4.39 -2.17
N VAL A 105 -10.60 4.28 -3.30
CA VAL A 105 -11.80 3.42 -3.42
C VAL A 105 -11.39 1.97 -3.31
N ASN A 106 -11.94 1.25 -2.33
CA ASN A 106 -11.67 -0.18 -2.18
C ASN A 106 -12.77 -0.88 -1.36
N GLY A 107 -12.79 -2.20 -1.45
CA GLY A 107 -13.37 -3.10 -0.46
C GLY A 107 -12.26 -3.93 0.15
N THR A 108 -12.42 -4.39 1.38
CA THR A 108 -11.50 -5.33 2.01
C THR A 108 -12.21 -6.29 2.94
N THR A 109 -11.71 -7.51 2.97
CA THR A 109 -12.15 -8.53 3.93
C THR A 109 -10.96 -8.97 4.77
N ASN A 110 -11.09 -8.91 6.10
CA ASN A 110 -10.22 -9.61 7.03
C ASN A 110 -11.00 -10.73 7.74
N PHE A 111 -10.38 -11.43 8.65
CA PHE A 111 -11.05 -12.55 9.32
C PHE A 111 -12.36 -12.18 10.05
N ASP A 112 -12.52 -10.92 10.47
CA ASP A 112 -13.58 -10.48 11.37
C ASP A 112 -14.63 -9.59 10.71
N ARG A 113 -14.29 -8.90 9.62
CA ARG A 113 -15.14 -7.89 8.99
C ARG A 113 -14.91 -7.76 7.49
N THR A 114 -15.88 -7.17 6.79
CA THR A 114 -15.76 -6.69 5.42
C THR A 114 -16.13 -5.21 5.39
N ASN A 115 -15.31 -4.38 4.72
CA ASN A 115 -15.62 -2.96 4.59
C ASN A 115 -15.50 -2.44 3.17
N TYR A 116 -16.09 -1.28 2.94
CA TYR A 116 -16.06 -0.56 1.68
C TYR A 116 -15.84 0.91 2.00
N PHE A 117 -14.92 1.53 1.29
CA PHE A 117 -14.56 2.91 1.57
C PHE A 117 -14.12 3.67 0.34
N GLU A 118 -14.33 4.99 0.40
CA GLU A 118 -13.84 5.96 -0.54
C GLU A 118 -13.48 7.26 0.17
N THR A 119 -12.53 7.99 -0.42
CA THR A 119 -12.25 9.38 -0.05
C THR A 119 -12.63 10.27 -1.23
N MET A 120 -13.49 11.25 -1.00
CA MET A 120 -14.07 12.08 -2.05
C MET A 120 -13.89 13.57 -1.76
N PRO A 121 -13.96 14.45 -2.78
CA PRO A 121 -14.26 15.86 -2.54
C PRO A 121 -15.52 16.01 -1.70
N SER A 122 -15.51 16.89 -0.70
CA SER A 122 -16.60 17.00 0.29
C SER A 122 -17.97 17.33 -0.32
N ASN A 123 -17.99 18.02 -1.47
CA ASN A 123 -19.20 18.31 -2.21
C ASN A 123 -19.82 17.11 -2.94
N GLN A 124 -19.18 15.96 -2.91
CA GLN A 124 -19.63 14.69 -3.48
C GLN A 124 -20.11 13.68 -2.43
N LEU A 125 -20.19 14.08 -1.16
CA LEU A 125 -20.64 13.19 -0.08
C LEU A 125 -21.98 12.52 -0.40
N GLU A 126 -22.94 13.26 -0.96
CA GLU A 126 -24.27 12.70 -1.28
C GLU A 126 -24.17 11.57 -2.33
N LEU A 127 -23.23 11.65 -3.27
CA LEU A 127 -22.98 10.58 -4.24
C LEU A 127 -22.48 9.31 -3.54
N ALA A 128 -21.54 9.42 -2.61
CA ALA A 128 -21.06 8.27 -1.84
C ALA A 128 -22.19 7.61 -1.05
N LEU A 129 -22.97 8.40 -0.29
CA LEU A 129 -24.09 7.89 0.49
C LEU A 129 -25.18 7.24 -0.35
N TRP A 130 -25.47 7.75 -1.53
CA TRP A 130 -26.39 7.15 -2.48
C TRP A 130 -25.88 5.78 -2.95
N LEU A 131 -24.61 5.67 -3.36
CA LEU A 131 -24.00 4.42 -3.81
C LEU A 131 -23.97 3.36 -2.69
N GLU A 132 -23.50 3.75 -1.51
CA GLU A 132 -23.41 2.85 -0.37
C GLU A 132 -24.78 2.35 0.09
N SER A 133 -25.75 3.22 0.18
CA SER A 133 -27.11 2.84 0.58
C SER A 133 -27.81 1.96 -0.46
N ASP A 134 -27.54 2.18 -1.75
CA ASP A 134 -28.18 1.40 -2.79
C ASP A 134 -27.65 -0.03 -2.84
N ARG A 135 -26.33 -0.22 -2.74
CA ARG A 135 -25.78 -1.59 -2.62
C ARG A 135 -26.18 -2.29 -1.32
N MET A 136 -26.30 -1.57 -0.19
CA MET A 136 -26.79 -2.13 1.07
C MET A 136 -28.25 -2.58 0.98
N GLY A 137 -29.08 -1.84 0.28
CA GLY A 137 -30.52 -2.05 0.24
C GLY A 137 -31.03 -2.88 -0.93
N TYR A 138 -30.36 -2.86 -2.09
CA TYR A 138 -30.95 -3.26 -3.36
C TYR A 138 -30.04 -4.14 -4.24
N LEU A 139 -28.96 -4.71 -3.70
CA LEU A 139 -28.04 -5.60 -4.42
C LEU A 139 -28.76 -6.84 -5.00
N LEU A 140 -29.61 -7.49 -4.21
CA LEU A 140 -30.23 -8.77 -4.57
C LEU A 140 -31.07 -8.74 -5.83
N GLU A 141 -31.54 -7.57 -6.24
CA GLU A 141 -32.39 -7.39 -7.42
C GLU A 141 -31.58 -7.51 -8.73
N THR A 142 -30.27 -7.43 -8.67
CA THR A 142 -29.37 -7.47 -9.84
C THR A 142 -28.39 -8.64 -9.84
N VAL A 143 -28.32 -9.39 -8.74
CA VAL A 143 -27.41 -10.54 -8.65
C VAL A 143 -27.93 -11.71 -9.49
N ASP A 144 -27.10 -12.17 -10.44
CA ASP A 144 -27.40 -13.28 -11.33
C ASP A 144 -26.23 -14.27 -11.45
N GLN A 145 -26.46 -15.38 -12.15
CA GLN A 145 -25.46 -16.44 -12.31
C GLN A 145 -24.25 -16.00 -13.15
N ALA A 146 -24.41 -15.07 -14.09
CA ALA A 146 -23.33 -14.61 -14.94
C ALA A 146 -22.34 -13.74 -14.13
N LYS A 147 -22.88 -12.82 -13.32
CA LYS A 147 -22.08 -11.99 -12.40
C LYS A 147 -21.33 -12.85 -11.37
N LEU A 148 -22.02 -13.83 -10.77
CA LEU A 148 -21.37 -14.75 -9.83
C LEU A 148 -20.24 -15.52 -10.51
N ALA A 149 -20.46 -16.10 -11.69
CA ALA A 149 -19.45 -16.86 -12.41
C ALA A 149 -18.23 -15.99 -12.78
N ASN A 150 -18.48 -14.74 -13.21
CA ASN A 150 -17.39 -13.80 -13.49
C ASN A 150 -16.58 -13.49 -12.23
N GLN A 151 -17.22 -13.18 -11.11
CA GLN A 151 -16.50 -12.85 -9.86
C GLN A 151 -15.81 -14.07 -9.24
N GLN A 152 -16.33 -15.28 -9.40
CA GLN A 152 -15.61 -16.51 -9.08
C GLN A 152 -14.27 -16.60 -9.85
N ASP A 153 -14.26 -16.27 -11.13
CA ASP A 153 -13.04 -16.24 -11.93
C ASP A 153 -12.07 -15.13 -11.50
N VAL A 154 -12.59 -13.91 -11.24
CA VAL A 154 -11.78 -12.76 -10.78
C VAL A 154 -11.11 -13.10 -9.45
N VAL A 155 -11.84 -13.59 -8.45
CA VAL A 155 -11.29 -13.98 -7.13
C VAL A 155 -10.29 -15.13 -7.25
N ARG A 156 -10.55 -16.12 -8.12
CA ARG A 156 -9.60 -17.20 -8.38
C ARG A 156 -8.33 -16.70 -9.07
N ASN A 157 -8.42 -15.69 -9.94
CA ASN A 157 -7.25 -15.05 -10.53
C ASN A 157 -6.47 -14.24 -9.50
N GLU A 158 -7.16 -13.57 -8.59
CA GLU A 158 -6.55 -12.89 -7.46
C GLU A 158 -5.79 -13.86 -6.55
N ARG A 159 -6.39 -15.03 -6.22
CA ARG A 159 -5.71 -16.07 -5.46
C ARG A 159 -4.42 -16.54 -6.15
N ARG A 160 -4.48 -16.76 -7.47
CA ARG A 160 -3.27 -17.10 -8.25
C ARG A 160 -2.22 -16.01 -8.14
N GLN A 161 -2.62 -14.75 -8.25
CA GLN A 161 -1.70 -13.60 -8.18
C GLN A 161 -1.10 -13.41 -6.79
N SER A 162 -1.94 -13.48 -5.74
CA SER A 162 -1.57 -13.09 -4.37
C SER A 162 -0.93 -14.21 -3.55
N TYR A 163 -1.18 -15.48 -3.90
CA TYR A 163 -0.67 -16.65 -3.18
C TYR A 163 0.16 -17.58 -4.06
N GLU A 164 -0.31 -17.94 -5.26
CA GLU A 164 0.31 -19.00 -6.04
C GLU A 164 1.45 -18.51 -6.94
N ASN A 165 1.39 -17.28 -7.41
CA ASN A 165 2.42 -16.67 -8.26
C ASN A 165 3.33 -15.68 -7.49
N ARG A 166 2.95 -15.35 -6.26
CA ARG A 166 3.77 -14.52 -5.35
C ARG A 166 4.79 -15.41 -4.63
N PRO A 167 6.07 -15.03 -4.56
CA PRO A 167 7.05 -15.74 -3.75
C PRO A 167 6.56 -15.92 -2.30
N TYR A 168 6.68 -17.13 -1.79
CA TYR A 168 6.27 -17.57 -0.44
C TYR A 168 4.76 -17.49 -0.12
N GLY A 169 3.89 -17.19 -1.07
CA GLY A 169 2.46 -17.07 -0.78
C GLY A 169 1.81 -18.37 -0.30
N VAL A 170 2.22 -19.51 -0.84
CA VAL A 170 1.73 -20.83 -0.38
C VAL A 170 2.27 -21.22 0.99
N VAL A 171 3.39 -20.65 1.41
CA VAL A 171 3.98 -20.88 2.74
C VAL A 171 3.14 -20.21 3.82
N GLU A 172 2.65 -19.00 3.56
CA GLU A 172 1.74 -18.26 4.44
C GLU A 172 0.43 -19.03 4.67
N GLU A 173 -0.18 -19.57 3.61
CA GLU A 173 -1.38 -20.40 3.74
C GLU A 173 -1.13 -21.64 4.61
N ALA A 174 0.00 -22.34 4.37
CA ALA A 174 0.37 -23.53 5.16
C ALA A 174 0.58 -23.18 6.65
N MET A 175 1.12 -22.00 6.95
CA MET A 175 1.28 -21.50 8.32
C MET A 175 -0.06 -21.33 9.02
N PHE A 176 -1.02 -20.64 8.39
CA PHE A 176 -2.36 -20.44 8.97
C PHE A 176 -3.11 -21.76 9.15
N GLN A 177 -3.00 -22.68 8.20
CA GLN A 177 -3.59 -24.02 8.34
C GLN A 177 -2.98 -24.82 9.49
N ALA A 178 -1.71 -24.60 9.80
CA ALA A 178 -1.04 -25.25 10.91
C ALA A 178 -1.33 -24.55 12.26
N LEU A 179 -1.59 -23.22 12.27
CA LEU A 179 -1.93 -22.47 13.48
C LEU A 179 -3.34 -22.83 13.98
N PHE A 180 -4.32 -22.86 13.09
CA PHE A 180 -5.72 -23.07 13.44
C PHE A 180 -6.20 -24.45 12.97
N PRO A 181 -6.92 -25.21 13.80
CA PRO A 181 -7.38 -26.54 13.44
C PRO A 181 -8.46 -26.49 12.35
N LYS A 182 -8.65 -27.63 11.65
CA LYS A 182 -9.78 -27.76 10.71
C LYS A 182 -11.09 -27.45 11.41
N GLY A 183 -11.94 -26.67 10.77
CA GLY A 183 -13.21 -26.21 11.30
C GLY A 183 -13.13 -24.95 12.16
N HIS A 184 -11.93 -24.45 12.48
CA HIS A 184 -11.78 -23.11 13.02
C HIS A 184 -11.98 -22.07 11.91
N PRO A 185 -12.70 -20.96 12.14
CA PRO A 185 -12.95 -19.94 11.11
C PRO A 185 -11.69 -19.35 10.49
N TYR A 186 -10.58 -19.33 11.22
CA TYR A 186 -9.30 -18.80 10.73
C TYR A 186 -8.39 -19.86 10.12
N HIS A 187 -8.91 -21.05 9.82
CA HIS A 187 -8.14 -22.11 9.18
C HIS A 187 -7.90 -21.80 7.70
N GLY A 188 -6.70 -21.40 7.34
CA GLY A 188 -6.32 -21.00 5.99
C GLY A 188 -6.26 -19.47 5.81
N VAL A 189 -6.49 -19.02 4.60
CA VAL A 189 -6.40 -17.60 4.21
C VAL A 189 -7.77 -17.04 3.85
N VAL A 190 -7.93 -15.73 4.00
CA VAL A 190 -9.21 -15.03 3.80
C VAL A 190 -9.82 -15.27 2.41
N ILE A 191 -8.97 -15.35 1.37
CA ILE A 191 -9.43 -15.58 -0.01
C ILE A 191 -10.03 -16.97 -0.25
N GLY A 192 -9.79 -17.94 0.64
CA GLY A 192 -10.32 -19.30 0.56
C GLY A 192 -9.71 -20.19 -0.51
N SER A 193 -10.30 -21.36 -0.75
CA SER A 193 -9.83 -22.34 -1.72
C SER A 193 -10.51 -22.18 -3.08
N HIS A 194 -9.82 -22.58 -4.18
CA HIS A 194 -10.43 -22.62 -5.51
C HIS A 194 -11.68 -23.48 -5.56
N ALA A 195 -11.70 -24.58 -4.80
CA ALA A 195 -12.84 -25.50 -4.75
C ALA A 195 -14.07 -24.88 -4.07
N ASP A 196 -13.87 -24.27 -2.93
CA ASP A 196 -14.94 -23.62 -2.18
C ASP A 196 -15.50 -22.41 -2.93
N ILE A 197 -14.63 -21.56 -3.49
CA ILE A 197 -15.05 -20.42 -4.31
C ILE A 197 -15.91 -20.90 -5.50
N GLN A 198 -15.46 -21.95 -6.21
CA GLN A 198 -16.19 -22.45 -7.38
C GLN A 198 -17.51 -23.15 -6.99
N ALA A 199 -17.62 -23.67 -5.77
CA ALA A 199 -18.82 -24.38 -5.29
C ALA A 199 -19.95 -23.43 -4.83
N VAL A 200 -19.68 -22.13 -4.70
CA VAL A 200 -20.67 -21.12 -4.30
C VAL A 200 -21.78 -21.04 -5.33
N ARG A 201 -23.03 -21.07 -4.89
CA ARG A 201 -24.23 -20.95 -5.70
C ARG A 201 -24.92 -19.61 -5.47
N LEU A 202 -25.76 -19.22 -6.42
CA LEU A 202 -26.49 -17.96 -6.35
C LEU A 202 -27.37 -17.83 -5.10
N ASP A 203 -27.95 -18.94 -4.64
CA ASP A 203 -28.75 -18.95 -3.41
C ASP A 203 -27.91 -18.73 -2.16
N ASP A 204 -26.66 -19.25 -2.15
CA ASP A 204 -25.73 -18.99 -1.04
C ASP A 204 -25.42 -17.47 -0.95
N VAL A 205 -25.25 -16.80 -2.10
CA VAL A 205 -25.05 -15.34 -2.16
C VAL A 205 -26.25 -14.58 -1.62
N ARG A 206 -27.47 -14.97 -2.03
CA ARG A 206 -28.72 -14.34 -1.58
C ARG A 206 -28.95 -14.50 -0.08
N ASP A 207 -28.67 -15.68 0.45
CA ASP A 207 -28.88 -15.97 1.87
C ASP A 207 -27.85 -15.25 2.75
N PHE A 208 -26.60 -15.16 2.29
CA PHE A 208 -25.55 -14.41 2.98
C PHE A 208 -25.85 -12.91 3.05
N PHE A 209 -26.31 -12.32 1.94
CA PHE A 209 -26.76 -10.92 1.94
C PHE A 209 -27.86 -10.69 2.97
N ARG A 210 -28.95 -11.50 2.94
CA ARG A 210 -30.07 -11.36 3.87
C ARG A 210 -29.66 -11.47 5.32
N GLN A 211 -28.68 -12.33 5.59
CA GLN A 211 -28.22 -12.60 6.96
C GLN A 211 -27.30 -11.52 7.50
N TYR A 212 -26.37 -11.01 6.68
CA TYR A 212 -25.25 -10.23 7.17
C TYR A 212 -25.18 -8.81 6.63
N TYR A 213 -25.72 -8.51 5.45
CA TYR A 213 -25.62 -7.20 4.80
C TYR A 213 -26.88 -6.36 5.03
N ALA A 214 -27.10 -6.01 6.29
CA ALA A 214 -28.26 -5.23 6.71
C ALA A 214 -27.82 -4.10 7.66
N PRO A 215 -28.61 -3.02 7.77
CA PRO A 215 -28.24 -1.85 8.60
C PRO A 215 -27.83 -2.19 10.02
N ASN A 216 -28.52 -3.15 10.67
CA ASN A 216 -28.22 -3.53 12.06
C ASN A 216 -26.97 -4.41 12.25
N ASN A 217 -26.26 -4.73 11.17
CA ASN A 217 -24.96 -5.39 11.20
C ASN A 217 -23.89 -4.54 10.54
N ALA A 218 -24.11 -3.22 10.43
CA ALA A 218 -23.19 -2.31 9.78
C ALA A 218 -22.95 -1.06 10.64
N THR A 219 -21.77 -0.50 10.46
CA THR A 219 -21.41 0.82 10.96
C THR A 219 -20.93 1.67 9.80
N ILE A 220 -21.42 2.91 9.68
CA ILE A 220 -20.88 3.90 8.74
C ILE A 220 -20.12 4.98 9.50
N ALA A 221 -18.85 5.15 9.17
CA ALA A 221 -18.04 6.26 9.67
C ALA A 221 -17.80 7.27 8.54
N ILE A 222 -18.02 8.55 8.85
CA ILE A 222 -17.81 9.66 7.92
C ILE A 222 -16.92 10.69 8.61
N ALA A 223 -15.76 10.94 8.02
CA ALA A 223 -14.78 11.87 8.57
C ALA A 223 -14.33 12.87 7.52
N GLY A 224 -14.07 14.12 7.92
CA GLY A 224 -13.55 15.15 7.03
C GLY A 224 -14.41 16.42 6.98
N ASP A 225 -14.38 17.11 5.83
CA ASP A 225 -15.03 18.40 5.62
C ASP A 225 -16.55 18.25 5.47
N ILE A 226 -17.22 18.01 6.59
CA ILE A 226 -18.67 17.84 6.70
C ILE A 226 -19.29 18.86 7.65
N ASP A 227 -20.60 19.10 7.49
CA ASP A 227 -21.48 19.66 8.52
C ASP A 227 -22.30 18.50 9.09
N LYS A 228 -22.15 18.22 10.38
CA LYS A 228 -22.81 17.08 11.03
C LYS A 228 -24.34 17.13 10.92
N ALA A 229 -24.94 18.31 11.01
CA ALA A 229 -26.40 18.42 10.97
C ALA A 229 -26.96 18.16 9.56
N ALA A 230 -26.28 18.63 8.51
CA ALA A 230 -26.62 18.34 7.13
C ALA A 230 -26.36 16.85 6.79
N THR A 231 -25.22 16.32 7.24
CA THR A 231 -24.83 14.91 7.02
C THR A 231 -25.83 13.95 7.65
N LYS A 232 -26.33 14.21 8.86
CA LYS A 232 -27.40 13.42 9.51
C LYS A 232 -28.67 13.36 8.68
N LYS A 233 -29.07 14.46 8.05
CA LYS A 233 -30.25 14.48 7.18
C LYS A 233 -30.05 13.62 5.92
N LEU A 234 -28.85 13.65 5.35
CA LEU A 234 -28.52 12.79 4.22
C LEU A 234 -28.51 11.31 4.61
N ILE A 235 -27.92 10.97 5.75
CA ILE A 235 -27.90 9.59 6.25
C ILE A 235 -29.31 9.10 6.50
N GLU A 236 -30.17 9.89 7.15
CA GLU A 236 -31.58 9.53 7.37
C GLU A 236 -32.31 9.32 6.04
N LYS A 237 -32.08 10.20 5.05
CA LYS A 237 -32.66 10.09 3.70
C LYS A 237 -32.27 8.76 3.01
N TYR A 238 -30.97 8.43 3.03
CA TYR A 238 -30.46 7.32 2.23
C TYR A 238 -30.54 5.97 2.95
N PHE A 239 -30.31 5.93 4.25
CA PHE A 239 -30.25 4.69 5.02
C PHE A 239 -31.46 4.48 5.94
N GLY A 240 -32.16 5.54 6.37
CA GLY A 240 -33.24 5.46 7.35
C GLY A 240 -34.43 4.62 6.87
N THR A 241 -34.66 4.55 5.55
CA THR A 241 -35.77 3.77 4.94
C THR A 241 -35.43 2.29 4.76
N LEU A 242 -34.14 1.89 4.88
CA LEU A 242 -33.73 0.50 4.75
C LEU A 242 -34.23 -0.34 5.93
N LYS A 243 -34.73 -1.54 5.64
CA LYS A 243 -35.25 -2.46 6.65
C LYS A 243 -34.12 -3.04 7.49
N ARG A 244 -34.42 -3.19 8.77
CA ARG A 244 -33.59 -3.95 9.70
C ARG A 244 -33.55 -5.43 9.26
N GLY A 245 -32.35 -6.02 9.26
CA GLY A 245 -32.15 -7.46 8.99
C GLY A 245 -32.37 -8.34 10.21
N PRO A 246 -32.18 -9.67 10.07
CA PRO A 246 -32.21 -10.60 11.18
C PRO A 246 -31.09 -10.34 12.19
N ALA A 247 -31.20 -10.95 13.35
CA ALA A 247 -30.10 -10.96 14.32
C ALA A 247 -28.95 -11.80 13.76
N VAL A 248 -27.72 -11.28 13.89
CA VAL A 248 -26.53 -12.01 13.48
C VAL A 248 -26.17 -13.04 14.56
N PRO A 249 -25.97 -14.32 14.21
CA PRO A 249 -25.51 -15.31 15.16
C PRO A 249 -24.15 -14.95 15.74
N PRO A 250 -23.94 -15.11 17.07
CA PRO A 250 -22.64 -14.87 17.66
C PRO A 250 -21.62 -15.91 17.18
N VAL A 251 -20.40 -15.49 16.94
CA VAL A 251 -19.27 -16.39 16.63
C VAL A 251 -18.80 -17.06 17.94
N ASN A 252 -19.02 -18.36 18.06
CA ASN A 252 -18.68 -19.14 19.28
C ASN A 252 -17.45 -20.04 19.07
N ALA A 253 -16.56 -19.72 18.15
CA ALA A 253 -15.36 -20.49 17.93
C ALA A 253 -14.32 -20.25 19.06
N GLN A 254 -13.70 -21.35 19.50
CA GLN A 254 -12.61 -21.31 20.48
C GLN A 254 -11.29 -21.54 19.76
N THR A 255 -10.29 -20.71 20.00
CA THR A 255 -8.92 -20.92 19.52
C THR A 255 -8.15 -21.78 20.52
N PRO A 256 -7.94 -23.08 20.25
CA PRO A 256 -7.24 -23.93 21.17
C PRO A 256 -5.74 -23.58 21.18
N PRO A 257 -5.08 -23.64 22.36
CA PRO A 257 -3.65 -23.37 22.45
C PRO A 257 -2.85 -24.43 21.68
N ILE A 258 -1.73 -24.04 21.11
CA ILE A 258 -0.73 -24.97 20.57
C ILE A 258 0.07 -25.52 21.75
N THR A 259 0.01 -26.83 21.96
CA THR A 259 0.64 -27.51 23.11
C THR A 259 1.97 -28.20 22.75
N SER A 260 2.27 -28.34 21.45
CA SER A 260 3.54 -28.86 20.94
C SER A 260 3.93 -28.16 19.65
N GLU A 261 5.22 -27.97 19.46
CA GLU A 261 5.74 -27.39 18.21
C GLU A 261 5.29 -28.17 16.98
N ARG A 262 4.82 -27.44 15.97
CA ARG A 262 4.45 -28.00 14.65
C ARG A 262 5.45 -27.51 13.63
N ARG A 263 6.02 -28.44 12.83
CA ARG A 263 7.04 -28.12 11.82
C ARG A 263 6.61 -28.57 10.44
N LEU A 264 6.80 -27.67 9.45
CA LEU A 264 6.53 -27.95 8.05
C LEU A 264 7.71 -27.46 7.18
N VAL A 265 7.87 -28.16 6.05
CA VAL A 265 8.72 -27.71 4.97
C VAL A 265 7.84 -27.56 3.73
N VAL A 266 7.85 -26.38 3.13
CA VAL A 266 7.06 -26.05 1.94
C VAL A 266 8.01 -25.63 0.82
N GLU A 267 7.99 -26.37 -0.27
CA GLU A 267 8.73 -25.99 -1.47
C GLU A 267 7.96 -24.95 -2.26
N ASP A 268 8.69 -23.91 -2.72
CA ASP A 268 8.13 -22.84 -3.55
C ASP A 268 9.14 -22.41 -4.62
N ARG A 269 8.64 -21.75 -5.68
CA ARG A 269 9.44 -21.21 -6.79
C ARG A 269 10.14 -19.91 -6.38
N VAL A 270 11.03 -20.03 -5.40
CA VAL A 270 11.81 -18.93 -4.83
C VAL A 270 13.31 -19.26 -4.97
N GLU A 271 14.13 -18.23 -4.89
CA GLU A 271 15.59 -18.40 -4.97
C GLU A 271 16.25 -18.57 -3.60
N LEU A 272 15.67 -18.01 -2.55
CA LEU A 272 16.18 -17.99 -1.19
C LEU A 272 15.23 -18.73 -0.25
N ALA A 273 15.79 -19.39 0.75
CA ALA A 273 14.97 -20.01 1.79
C ALA A 273 14.54 -18.99 2.85
N ARG A 274 13.32 -19.17 3.40
CA ARG A 274 12.75 -18.30 4.45
C ARG A 274 12.18 -19.14 5.58
N VAL A 275 12.42 -18.73 6.81
CA VAL A 275 11.77 -19.31 8.00
C VAL A 275 10.63 -18.42 8.45
N TYR A 276 9.52 -19.04 8.80
CA TYR A 276 8.37 -18.45 9.47
C TYR A 276 8.20 -19.11 10.83
N MET A 277 8.05 -18.31 11.86
CA MET A 277 7.70 -18.79 13.20
C MET A 277 6.48 -18.03 13.67
N ALA A 278 5.45 -18.73 14.13
CA ALA A 278 4.20 -18.12 14.52
C ALA A 278 3.62 -18.71 15.81
N TRP A 279 3.05 -17.85 16.63
CA TRP A 279 2.42 -18.14 17.91
C TRP A 279 1.01 -17.56 17.97
N LEU A 280 0.12 -18.23 18.70
CA LEU A 280 -1.18 -17.70 19.05
C LEU A 280 -1.06 -16.77 20.26
N THR A 281 -1.65 -15.59 20.17
CA THR A 281 -1.59 -14.52 21.18
C THR A 281 -2.99 -14.02 21.53
N PRO A 282 -3.15 -13.17 22.56
CA PRO A 282 -4.45 -12.66 22.96
C PRO A 282 -5.23 -11.97 21.84
N PRO A 283 -6.56 -12.03 21.87
CA PRO A 283 -7.41 -11.29 20.94
C PRO A 283 -7.15 -9.78 20.98
N PHE A 284 -7.52 -9.10 19.90
CA PHE A 284 -7.34 -7.66 19.74
C PHE A 284 -7.93 -6.87 20.90
N PHE A 285 -7.24 -5.85 21.37
CA PHE A 285 -7.56 -4.99 22.53
C PHE A 285 -7.72 -5.71 23.87
N LYS A 286 -7.42 -7.01 23.97
CA LYS A 286 -7.41 -7.72 25.27
C LYS A 286 -6.06 -7.54 25.97
N GLU A 287 -5.99 -7.93 27.22
CA GLU A 287 -4.76 -7.91 28.02
C GLU A 287 -3.64 -8.70 27.32
N GLY A 288 -2.48 -8.08 27.15
CA GLY A 288 -1.33 -8.63 26.46
C GLY A 288 -1.20 -8.22 24.97
N ASP A 289 -2.26 -7.70 24.35
CA ASP A 289 -2.22 -7.29 22.94
C ASP A 289 -1.27 -6.08 22.72
N ALA A 290 -1.30 -5.08 23.59
CA ALA A 290 -0.35 -3.97 23.53
C ALA A 290 1.10 -4.41 23.82
N ASP A 291 1.29 -5.41 24.70
CA ASP A 291 2.61 -6.00 24.96
C ASP A 291 3.12 -6.74 23.71
N ALA A 292 2.22 -7.39 22.95
CA ALA A 292 2.57 -8.05 21.70
C ALA A 292 3.06 -7.05 20.64
N ASP A 293 2.36 -5.90 20.48
CA ASP A 293 2.78 -4.82 19.57
C ASP A 293 4.19 -4.33 19.89
N ILE A 294 4.44 -3.98 21.17
CA ILE A 294 5.75 -3.51 21.61
C ILE A 294 6.81 -4.61 21.48
N THR A 295 6.47 -5.86 21.79
CA THR A 295 7.38 -7.01 21.64
C THR A 295 7.78 -7.20 20.19
N SER A 296 6.84 -7.09 19.24
CA SER A 296 7.14 -7.20 17.81
C SER A 296 8.10 -6.10 17.37
N SER A 297 7.87 -4.87 17.82
CA SER A 297 8.75 -3.74 17.50
C SER A 297 10.17 -3.95 18.05
N VAL A 298 10.29 -4.40 19.30
CA VAL A 298 11.61 -4.68 19.92
C VAL A 298 12.36 -5.80 19.20
N LEU A 299 11.64 -6.86 18.77
CA LEU A 299 12.27 -8.03 18.16
C LEU A 299 12.67 -7.82 16.71
N GLY A 300 11.79 -7.28 15.85
CA GLY A 300 12.01 -7.36 14.42
C GLY A 300 11.57 -6.16 13.58
N GLN A 301 11.24 -5.00 14.19
CA GLN A 301 10.87 -3.81 13.42
C GLN A 301 12.01 -2.79 13.39
N GLY A 302 12.49 -2.49 12.18
CA GLY A 302 13.54 -1.52 11.95
C GLY A 302 14.96 -2.00 12.30
N ARG A 303 15.94 -1.17 11.95
CA ARG A 303 17.38 -1.52 12.03
C ARG A 303 17.91 -1.68 13.46
N VAL A 304 17.22 -1.15 14.46
CA VAL A 304 17.60 -1.22 15.87
C VAL A 304 16.98 -2.39 16.61
N SER A 305 16.12 -3.16 15.97
CA SER A 305 15.52 -4.36 16.54
C SER A 305 16.54 -5.45 16.80
N ARG A 306 16.30 -6.31 17.78
CA ARG A 306 17.23 -7.35 18.21
C ARG A 306 17.62 -8.31 17.10
N LEU A 307 16.60 -8.82 16.38
CA LEU A 307 16.81 -9.78 15.30
C LEU A 307 17.54 -9.16 14.12
N TYR A 308 17.23 -7.89 13.75
CA TYR A 308 17.96 -7.21 12.69
C TYR A 308 19.44 -7.05 13.05
N LYS A 309 19.74 -6.57 14.28
CA LYS A 309 21.12 -6.44 14.75
C LYS A 309 21.88 -7.76 14.68
N LYS A 310 21.27 -8.86 15.10
CA LYS A 310 21.93 -10.15 15.14
C LYS A 310 22.05 -10.81 13.77
N LEU A 311 20.94 -10.92 13.03
CA LEU A 311 20.87 -11.70 11.79
C LEU A 311 21.38 -10.95 10.57
N VAL A 312 21.05 -9.65 10.46
CA VAL A 312 21.34 -8.86 9.25
C VAL A 312 22.64 -8.07 9.40
N TYR A 313 22.84 -7.44 10.58
CA TYR A 313 23.98 -6.56 10.81
C TYR A 313 25.23 -7.29 11.28
N GLU A 314 25.18 -8.02 12.42
CA GLU A 314 26.34 -8.65 13.03
C GLU A 314 26.76 -9.95 12.32
N LYS A 315 25.85 -10.92 12.21
CA LYS A 315 26.14 -12.24 11.63
C LYS A 315 26.03 -12.28 10.10
N GLN A 316 25.30 -11.35 9.50
CA GLN A 316 25.09 -11.23 8.05
C GLN A 316 24.58 -12.51 7.38
N ILE A 317 23.79 -13.33 8.10
CA ILE A 317 23.23 -14.59 7.61
C ILE A 317 21.80 -14.45 7.07
N ALA A 318 21.11 -13.34 7.41
CA ALA A 318 19.79 -13.02 6.85
C ALA A 318 19.85 -11.85 5.89
N GLN A 319 19.02 -11.92 4.84
CA GLN A 319 18.74 -10.81 3.92
C GLN A 319 17.87 -9.76 4.59
N ASN A 320 16.82 -10.22 5.24
CA ASN A 320 15.87 -9.43 6.02
C ASN A 320 15.31 -10.25 7.17
N VAL A 321 14.75 -9.55 8.14
CA VAL A 321 13.97 -10.13 9.22
C VAL A 321 12.90 -9.13 9.64
N THR A 322 11.71 -9.64 9.95
CA THR A 322 10.61 -8.85 10.51
C THR A 322 9.90 -9.65 11.60
N SER A 323 9.26 -8.94 12.52
CA SER A 323 8.25 -9.52 13.40
C SER A 323 7.02 -8.64 13.43
N TYR A 324 5.86 -9.24 13.66
CA TYR A 324 4.57 -8.57 13.65
C TYR A 324 3.59 -9.19 14.62
N GLN A 325 2.62 -8.39 15.04
CA GLN A 325 1.40 -8.83 15.72
C GLN A 325 0.23 -8.62 14.77
N TYR A 326 -0.45 -9.69 14.38
CA TYR A 326 -1.68 -9.64 13.60
C TYR A 326 -2.87 -9.91 14.54
N SER A 327 -3.49 -8.82 14.99
CA SER A 327 -4.54 -8.86 16.00
C SER A 327 -5.92 -9.09 15.39
N THR A 328 -6.66 -10.09 15.90
CA THR A 328 -8.00 -10.49 15.46
C THR A 328 -8.88 -10.89 16.65
N MET A 329 -10.21 -11.02 16.42
CA MET A 329 -11.24 -11.18 17.45
C MET A 329 -11.15 -12.51 18.20
N LEU A 330 -10.89 -13.64 17.52
CA LEU A 330 -10.91 -14.98 18.10
C LEU A 330 -9.56 -15.44 18.66
N GLY A 331 -8.51 -14.68 18.41
CA GLY A 331 -7.14 -14.97 18.80
C GLY A 331 -6.19 -14.45 17.74
N SER A 332 -5.10 -13.85 18.15
CA SER A 332 -4.15 -13.14 17.30
C SER A 332 -2.95 -14.01 16.97
N VAL A 333 -2.14 -13.55 15.99
CA VAL A 333 -0.92 -14.24 15.56
C VAL A 333 0.28 -13.32 15.74
N PHE A 334 1.25 -13.74 16.56
CA PHE A 334 2.58 -13.15 16.60
C PHE A 334 3.47 -13.89 15.62
N GLY A 335 4.09 -13.19 14.66
CA GLY A 335 4.91 -13.78 13.62
C GLY A 335 6.34 -13.25 13.61
N ILE A 336 7.28 -14.13 13.23
CA ILE A 336 8.67 -13.78 12.87
C ILE A 336 8.96 -14.41 11.52
N GLU A 337 9.50 -13.61 10.59
CA GLU A 337 9.91 -14.05 9.26
C GLU A 337 11.35 -13.62 9.02
N ALA A 338 12.18 -14.53 8.48
CA ALA A 338 13.56 -14.21 8.12
C ALA A 338 13.99 -14.95 6.86
N THR A 339 14.56 -14.23 5.89
CA THR A 339 15.06 -14.79 4.62
C THR A 339 16.56 -14.99 4.72
N ALA A 340 17.04 -16.20 4.43
CA ALA A 340 18.45 -16.51 4.45
C ALA A 340 19.19 -15.82 3.29
N ARG A 341 20.44 -15.38 3.55
CA ARG A 341 21.34 -14.95 2.47
C ARG A 341 21.85 -16.16 1.67
N PRO A 342 22.29 -15.95 0.42
CA PRO A 342 22.95 -17.01 -0.33
C PRO A 342 24.10 -17.65 0.46
N GLY A 343 24.10 -18.98 0.53
CA GLY A 343 25.11 -19.76 1.26
C GLY A 343 24.76 -20.01 2.74
N HIS A 344 23.66 -19.46 3.25
CA HIS A 344 23.17 -19.70 4.61
C HIS A 344 21.84 -20.48 4.62
N THR A 345 21.54 -21.08 5.75
CA THR A 345 20.40 -21.97 5.94
C THR A 345 19.34 -21.37 6.85
N VAL A 346 18.08 -21.77 6.73
CA VAL A 346 17.02 -21.37 7.66
C VAL A 346 17.25 -21.91 9.07
N GLN A 347 18.00 -22.99 9.22
CA GLN A 347 18.37 -23.56 10.52
C GLN A 347 19.33 -22.63 11.29
N GLU A 348 20.28 -22.00 10.59
CA GLU A 348 21.15 -20.97 11.19
C GLU A 348 20.33 -19.78 11.69
N LEU A 349 19.35 -19.30 10.88
CA LEU A 349 18.45 -18.22 11.27
C LEU A 349 17.62 -18.62 12.50
N GLU A 350 17.03 -19.80 12.46
CA GLU A 350 16.21 -20.33 13.56
C GLU A 350 17.00 -20.40 14.87
N THR A 351 18.24 -20.81 14.83
CA THR A 351 19.12 -20.88 16.01
C THR A 351 19.26 -19.49 16.66
N VAL A 352 19.57 -18.47 15.86
CA VAL A 352 19.73 -17.10 16.38
C VAL A 352 18.41 -16.50 16.85
N ILE A 353 17.30 -16.76 16.14
CA ILE A 353 15.98 -16.32 16.57
C ILE A 353 15.63 -16.93 17.94
N ASN A 354 15.90 -18.21 18.13
CA ASN A 354 15.66 -18.90 19.40
C ASN A 354 16.53 -18.33 20.54
N GLU A 355 17.80 -18.00 20.27
CA GLU A 355 18.68 -17.37 21.25
C GLU A 355 18.13 -16.00 21.70
N GLU A 356 17.69 -15.17 20.78
CA GLU A 356 17.12 -13.84 21.11
C GLU A 356 15.76 -13.92 21.80
N LEU A 357 14.89 -14.88 21.41
CA LEU A 357 13.64 -15.14 22.10
C LEU A 357 13.88 -15.60 23.54
N GLU A 358 14.84 -16.50 23.77
CA GLU A 358 15.17 -16.95 25.11
C GLU A 358 15.79 -15.81 25.95
N ALA A 359 16.66 -14.98 25.36
CA ALA A 359 17.21 -13.80 26.01
C ALA A 359 16.07 -12.82 26.42
N LEU A 360 15.08 -12.61 25.55
CA LEU A 360 13.91 -11.78 25.83
C LEU A 360 13.05 -12.37 26.96
N ARG A 361 12.81 -13.68 26.95
CA ARG A 361 12.03 -14.38 27.99
C ARG A 361 12.71 -14.34 29.35
N MET A 362 14.03 -14.46 29.39
CA MET A 362 14.79 -14.48 30.64
C MET A 362 15.05 -13.10 31.21
N LYS A 363 15.46 -12.14 30.37
CA LYS A 363 15.96 -10.83 30.80
C LYS A 363 15.01 -9.67 30.53
N GLY A 364 14.04 -9.85 29.60
CA GLY A 364 13.20 -8.78 29.09
C GLY A 364 13.97 -7.79 28.17
N PRO A 365 13.29 -6.79 27.64
CA PRO A 365 13.90 -5.67 26.93
C PRO A 365 14.47 -4.63 27.93
N THR A 366 15.35 -3.78 27.45
CA THR A 366 15.78 -2.60 28.19
C THR A 366 14.70 -1.52 28.20
N PRO A 367 14.69 -0.57 29.15
CA PRO A 367 13.78 0.58 29.11
C PRO A 367 13.85 1.38 27.80
N ALA A 368 15.06 1.56 27.24
CA ALA A 368 15.27 2.29 26.00
C ALA A 368 14.66 1.56 24.78
N GLU A 369 14.71 0.22 24.71
CA GLU A 369 14.04 -0.55 23.66
C GLU A 369 12.54 -0.37 23.69
N VAL A 370 11.93 -0.40 24.87
CA VAL A 370 10.48 -0.20 25.06
C VAL A 370 10.08 1.23 24.71
N GLU A 371 10.86 2.22 25.12
CA GLU A 371 10.62 3.64 24.81
C GLU A 371 10.66 3.91 23.29
N ARG A 372 11.69 3.40 22.60
CA ARG A 372 11.79 3.51 21.13
C ARG A 372 10.57 2.88 20.44
N ALA A 373 10.20 1.65 20.82
CA ALA A 373 9.05 0.96 20.26
C ALA A 373 7.76 1.78 20.43
N ARG A 374 7.54 2.37 21.62
CA ARG A 374 6.39 3.24 21.87
C ARG A 374 6.40 4.48 21.00
N ASN A 375 7.55 5.16 20.89
CA ASN A 375 7.68 6.39 20.10
C ASN A 375 7.40 6.13 18.62
N VAL A 376 7.90 5.03 18.07
CA VAL A 376 7.64 4.62 16.68
C VAL A 376 6.16 4.34 16.45
N ILE A 377 5.53 3.50 17.30
CA ILE A 377 4.12 3.13 17.16
C ILE A 377 3.21 4.34 17.36
N GLU A 378 3.48 5.19 18.35
CA GLU A 378 2.72 6.42 18.58
C GLU A 378 2.78 7.36 17.38
N THR A 379 3.97 7.56 16.82
CA THR A 379 4.11 8.38 15.60
C THR A 379 3.36 7.79 14.42
N GLN A 380 3.36 6.47 14.24
CA GLN A 380 2.60 5.80 13.17
C GLN A 380 1.09 6.01 13.32
N ILE A 381 0.56 5.86 14.55
CA ILE A 381 -0.87 6.12 14.83
C ILE A 381 -1.22 7.58 14.50
N LEU A 382 -0.41 8.53 14.98
CA LEU A 382 -0.66 9.96 14.75
C LEU A 382 -0.54 10.33 13.27
N ASN A 383 0.40 9.72 12.51
CA ASN A 383 0.52 9.93 11.08
C ASN A 383 -0.74 9.50 10.33
N GLY A 384 -1.39 8.40 10.71
CA GLY A 384 -2.65 7.95 10.12
C GLY A 384 -3.78 8.97 10.23
N LEU A 385 -3.79 9.77 11.30
CA LEU A 385 -4.83 10.79 11.52
C LEU A 385 -4.75 11.99 10.54
N GLN A 386 -3.74 12.08 9.70
CA GLN A 386 -3.69 13.04 8.61
C GLN A 386 -4.68 12.69 7.49
N LEU A 387 -5.00 11.40 7.31
CA LEU A 387 -5.95 10.91 6.31
C LEU A 387 -7.37 10.95 6.86
N VAL A 388 -8.31 11.52 6.12
CA VAL A 388 -9.72 11.50 6.52
C VAL A 388 -10.37 10.14 6.27
N GLY A 389 -9.95 9.43 5.22
CA GLY A 389 -10.46 8.10 4.83
C GLY A 389 -9.36 7.20 4.29
N GLY A 390 -9.75 6.04 3.73
CA GLY A 390 -8.81 5.03 3.28
C GLY A 390 -8.22 4.20 4.42
N PHE A 391 -7.27 3.31 4.10
CA PHE A 391 -6.62 2.45 5.09
C PHE A 391 -5.94 3.24 6.21
N GLY A 392 -6.31 2.99 7.45
CA GLY A 392 -5.74 3.63 8.65
C GLY A 392 -6.08 5.12 8.80
N GLY A 393 -6.94 5.67 7.94
CA GLY A 393 -7.45 7.03 8.07
C GLY A 393 -8.49 7.15 9.20
N VAL A 394 -8.93 8.39 9.49
CA VAL A 394 -9.82 8.66 10.63
C VAL A 394 -11.10 7.83 10.56
N ALA A 395 -11.79 7.75 9.41
CA ALA A 395 -13.02 6.98 9.27
C ALA A 395 -12.81 5.48 9.58
N ASP A 396 -11.75 4.87 9.02
CA ASP A 396 -11.38 3.46 9.26
C ASP A 396 -11.00 3.23 10.73
N GLN A 397 -10.23 4.13 11.33
CA GLN A 397 -9.82 4.05 12.74
C GLN A 397 -11.01 4.13 13.70
N LEU A 398 -12.00 4.98 13.41
CA LEU A 398 -13.22 5.10 14.21
C LEU A 398 -14.06 3.82 14.13
N ASN A 399 -14.20 3.24 12.94
CA ASN A 399 -14.86 1.95 12.72
C ASN A 399 -14.13 0.82 13.43
N LEU A 400 -12.81 0.77 13.37
CA LEU A 400 -11.98 -0.22 14.06
C LEU A 400 -12.23 -0.21 15.58
N TYR A 401 -12.18 0.97 16.20
CA TYR A 401 -12.47 1.09 17.63
C TYR A 401 -13.92 0.72 17.95
N ASN A 402 -14.87 1.14 17.10
CA ASN A 402 -16.27 0.79 17.31
C ASN A 402 -16.50 -0.72 17.24
N HIS A 403 -15.89 -1.40 16.25
CA HIS A 403 -16.05 -2.85 16.06
C HIS A 403 -15.46 -3.66 17.20
N TYR A 404 -14.21 -3.38 17.61
CA TYR A 404 -13.50 -4.22 18.57
C TYR A 404 -13.70 -3.82 20.03
N VAL A 405 -13.99 -2.54 20.35
CA VAL A 405 -14.16 -2.05 21.74
C VAL A 405 -15.52 -1.41 22.02
N GLY A 406 -16.37 -1.23 20.99
CA GLY A 406 -17.73 -0.68 21.13
C GLY A 406 -17.78 0.84 21.28
N SER A 407 -16.65 1.54 21.19
CA SER A 407 -16.54 2.98 21.32
C SER A 407 -15.61 3.58 20.27
N PRO A 408 -16.08 4.45 19.37
CA PRO A 408 -15.22 5.06 18.37
C PRO A 408 -14.22 6.07 18.95
N ASP A 409 -14.54 6.71 20.08
CA ASP A 409 -13.64 7.65 20.77
C ASP A 409 -12.70 6.86 21.71
N TYR A 410 -11.77 6.08 21.17
CA TYR A 410 -10.85 5.24 21.92
C TYR A 410 -9.36 5.57 21.70
N LEU A 411 -9.04 6.53 20.85
CA LEU A 411 -7.66 6.89 20.46
C LEU A 411 -6.75 7.17 21.68
N ALA A 412 -7.23 8.01 22.61
CA ALA A 412 -6.44 8.37 23.79
C ALA A 412 -6.18 7.15 24.69
N GLN A 413 -7.15 6.26 24.82
CA GLN A 413 -7.04 5.01 25.59
C GLN A 413 -6.11 4.01 24.89
N ASP A 414 -6.16 3.95 23.55
CA ASP A 414 -5.31 3.08 22.76
C ASP A 414 -3.83 3.48 22.87
N ILE A 415 -3.52 4.76 22.78
CA ILE A 415 -2.17 5.28 23.04
C ILE A 415 -1.77 5.03 24.52
N ALA A 416 -2.69 5.28 25.45
CA ALA A 416 -2.40 5.09 26.89
C ALA A 416 -2.10 3.62 27.25
N ARG A 417 -2.78 2.62 26.65
CA ARG A 417 -2.50 1.20 26.91
C ARG A 417 -1.08 0.81 26.46
N ARG A 418 -0.59 1.34 25.32
CA ARG A 418 0.78 1.12 24.86
C ARG A 418 1.82 1.86 25.71
N ARG A 419 1.50 3.07 26.19
CA ARG A 419 2.38 3.82 27.10
C ARG A 419 2.54 3.13 28.47
N LYS A 420 1.60 2.27 28.88
CA LYS A 420 1.69 1.47 30.11
C LYS A 420 2.59 0.24 30.01
N VAL A 421 2.91 -0.23 28.81
CA VAL A 421 3.77 -1.40 28.60
C VAL A 421 5.14 -1.13 29.20
N THR A 422 5.69 -2.10 29.95
CA THR A 422 6.97 -2.00 30.65
C THR A 422 7.94 -3.10 30.18
N PRO A 423 9.24 -2.98 30.45
CA PRO A 423 10.17 -4.10 30.22
C PRO A 423 9.73 -5.41 30.87
N GLU A 424 9.14 -5.32 32.08
CA GLU A 424 8.65 -6.48 32.81
C GLU A 424 7.40 -7.08 32.17
N SER A 425 6.43 -6.27 31.73
CA SER A 425 5.24 -6.80 31.06
C SER A 425 5.58 -7.46 29.72
N VAL A 426 6.52 -6.91 28.93
CA VAL A 426 7.06 -7.55 27.72
C VAL A 426 7.74 -8.88 28.04
N ARG A 427 8.55 -8.94 29.11
CA ARG A 427 9.17 -10.21 29.57
C ARG A 427 8.13 -11.26 29.90
N GLN A 428 7.11 -10.89 30.68
CA GLN A 428 6.00 -11.78 31.06
C GLN A 428 5.20 -12.24 29.84
N PHE A 429 4.91 -11.33 28.88
CA PHE A 429 4.28 -11.67 27.62
C PHE A 429 5.11 -12.73 26.85
N ALA A 430 6.41 -12.49 26.68
CA ALA A 430 7.29 -13.42 25.98
C ALA A 430 7.36 -14.79 26.69
N GLN A 431 7.40 -14.82 28.01
CA GLN A 431 7.37 -16.08 28.79
C GLN A 431 6.07 -16.85 28.59
N ARG A 432 4.93 -16.16 28.57
CA ARG A 432 3.61 -16.79 28.49
C ARG A 432 3.27 -17.26 27.08
N TYR A 433 3.61 -16.48 26.04
CA TYR A 433 3.11 -16.70 24.69
C TYR A 433 4.17 -17.14 23.66
N LEU A 434 5.45 -16.79 23.85
CA LEU A 434 6.50 -17.05 22.86
C LEU A 434 7.38 -18.26 23.24
N ALA A 435 6.77 -19.30 23.79
CA ALA A 435 7.49 -20.53 24.10
C ALA A 435 7.77 -21.34 22.82
N SER A 436 8.95 -21.97 22.72
CA SER A 436 9.32 -22.81 21.58
C SER A 436 8.42 -24.03 21.38
N SER A 437 7.82 -24.54 22.49
CA SER A 437 6.87 -25.65 22.44
C SER A 437 5.46 -25.26 21.93
N ALA A 438 5.13 -23.97 21.84
CA ALA A 438 3.77 -23.48 21.58
C ALA A 438 3.68 -22.70 20.25
N ARG A 439 4.35 -23.20 19.21
CA ARG A 439 4.47 -22.48 17.92
C ARG A 439 4.34 -23.38 16.70
N VAL A 440 4.16 -22.71 15.56
CA VAL A 440 4.33 -23.28 14.23
C VAL A 440 5.63 -22.76 13.64
N VAL A 441 6.44 -23.64 13.05
CA VAL A 441 7.65 -23.30 12.29
C VAL A 441 7.48 -23.82 10.86
N VAL A 442 7.59 -22.95 9.87
CA VAL A 442 7.52 -23.31 8.46
C VAL A 442 8.80 -22.87 7.76
N HIS A 443 9.45 -23.81 7.10
CA HIS A 443 10.57 -23.53 6.22
C HIS A 443 10.07 -23.47 4.78
N GLY A 444 10.00 -22.27 4.20
CA GLY A 444 9.77 -22.05 2.78
C GLY A 444 11.09 -22.18 2.03
N VAL A 445 11.25 -23.20 1.19
CA VAL A 445 12.52 -23.52 0.54
C VAL A 445 12.41 -23.53 -0.98
N PRO A 446 13.50 -23.21 -1.71
CA PRO A 446 13.53 -23.36 -3.17
C PRO A 446 13.18 -24.78 -3.60
N GLY A 447 12.22 -24.92 -4.52
CA GLY A 447 11.80 -26.23 -4.99
C GLY A 447 10.59 -26.18 -5.92
N LYS A 448 10.00 -27.34 -6.14
CA LYS A 448 8.82 -27.47 -6.98
C LYS A 448 7.57 -27.15 -6.18
N GLN A 449 6.98 -26.00 -6.44
CA GLN A 449 5.70 -25.63 -5.85
C GLN A 449 4.61 -26.65 -6.17
N VAL A 450 3.88 -27.08 -5.16
CA VAL A 450 2.73 -27.97 -5.30
C VAL A 450 1.46 -27.17 -5.08
N LEU A 451 0.70 -26.97 -6.15
CA LEU A 451 -0.59 -26.28 -6.11
C LEU A 451 -1.75 -27.28 -6.04
N ALA A 452 -2.88 -26.83 -5.49
CA ALA A 452 -4.12 -27.58 -5.56
C ALA A 452 -4.50 -27.85 -7.03
N PRO A 453 -5.15 -28.99 -7.33
CA PRO A 453 -5.63 -29.27 -8.67
C PRO A 453 -6.56 -28.18 -9.19
N GLU A 454 -6.47 -27.91 -10.49
CA GLU A 454 -7.36 -26.96 -11.15
C GLU A 454 -8.80 -27.44 -11.04
N VAL A 455 -9.69 -26.56 -10.62
CA VAL A 455 -11.13 -26.87 -10.51
C VAL A 455 -11.80 -26.46 -11.82
N PRO A 456 -12.38 -27.41 -12.58
CA PRO A 456 -13.06 -27.11 -13.84
C PRO A 456 -14.23 -26.16 -13.63
N LYS A 457 -14.44 -25.25 -14.59
CA LYS A 457 -15.70 -24.50 -14.64
C LYS A 457 -16.85 -25.46 -14.90
N PRO A 458 -17.98 -25.32 -14.21
CA PRO A 458 -19.20 -26.01 -14.62
C PRO A 458 -19.54 -25.65 -16.08
N ALA A 459 -19.99 -26.62 -16.86
CA ALA A 459 -20.55 -26.30 -18.17
C ALA A 459 -21.64 -25.24 -18.01
N ALA A 460 -21.63 -24.23 -18.89
CA ALA A 460 -22.62 -23.15 -18.85
C ALA A 460 -24.03 -23.77 -18.85
N GLN A 461 -24.66 -23.85 -17.72
CA GLN A 461 -26.09 -24.22 -17.66
C GLN A 461 -26.86 -23.04 -18.22
N ALA A 462 -27.73 -23.31 -19.19
CA ALA A 462 -28.73 -22.34 -19.62
C ALA A 462 -29.44 -21.85 -18.36
N ALA A 463 -29.39 -20.54 -18.09
CA ALA A 463 -29.97 -19.97 -16.90
C ALA A 463 -31.46 -20.43 -16.80
N PRO A 464 -31.88 -21.09 -15.71
CA PRO A 464 -33.29 -21.21 -15.43
C PRO A 464 -33.81 -19.78 -15.38
N GLY A 465 -34.92 -19.51 -16.06
CA GLY A 465 -35.51 -18.16 -16.13
C GLY A 465 -35.50 -17.53 -14.73
N ALA A 466 -34.91 -16.36 -14.62
CA ALA A 466 -34.68 -15.69 -13.36
C ALA A 466 -35.97 -15.61 -12.58
N ALA A 467 -36.06 -16.36 -11.48
CA ALA A 467 -37.11 -16.09 -10.49
C ALA A 467 -36.91 -14.64 -10.07
N ALA A 468 -37.96 -13.81 -10.24
CA ALA A 468 -37.90 -12.40 -9.88
C ALA A 468 -37.32 -12.24 -8.49
N ALA A 469 -36.21 -11.51 -8.38
CA ALA A 469 -35.56 -11.26 -7.11
C ALA A 469 -36.59 -10.56 -6.20
N VAL A 470 -36.81 -11.15 -5.01
CA VAL A 470 -37.70 -10.54 -4.03
C VAL A 470 -37.00 -9.33 -3.44
N SER A 471 -37.52 -8.14 -3.74
CA SER A 471 -37.02 -6.91 -3.12
C SER A 471 -37.20 -6.95 -1.60
N ILE A 472 -36.15 -6.68 -0.85
CA ILE A 472 -36.22 -6.56 0.62
C ILE A 472 -36.85 -5.23 1.00
N ASN A 473 -36.47 -4.16 0.31
CA ASN A 473 -36.86 -2.80 0.61
C ASN A 473 -37.96 -2.29 -0.37
N ALA A 474 -38.71 -1.30 0.07
CA ALA A 474 -39.63 -0.61 -0.83
C ALA A 474 -38.87 0.16 -1.90
N ASP A 475 -39.36 0.16 -3.12
CA ASP A 475 -38.80 0.96 -4.21
C ASP A 475 -39.08 2.43 -3.97
N GLU A 476 -38.02 3.24 -4.12
CA GLU A 476 -38.10 4.69 -3.94
C GLU A 476 -37.69 5.38 -5.25
N ALA A 477 -38.64 5.94 -5.96
CA ALA A 477 -38.44 6.52 -7.29
C ALA A 477 -37.29 7.54 -7.39
N TRP A 478 -36.99 8.24 -6.29
CA TRP A 478 -35.90 9.21 -6.28
C TRP A 478 -34.49 8.55 -6.38
N ARG A 479 -34.36 7.27 -6.04
CA ARG A 479 -33.07 6.54 -6.12
C ARG A 479 -32.57 6.33 -7.54
N THR A 480 -33.44 6.40 -8.53
CA THR A 480 -33.06 6.30 -9.96
C THR A 480 -32.29 7.53 -10.43
N ASN A 481 -32.31 8.62 -9.68
CA ASN A 481 -31.64 9.86 -10.05
C ASN A 481 -30.32 10.00 -9.30
N LYS A 482 -29.22 9.97 -10.05
CA LYS A 482 -27.90 10.31 -9.51
C LYS A 482 -27.93 11.67 -8.82
N PRO A 483 -27.46 11.79 -7.56
CA PRO A 483 -27.36 13.08 -6.90
C PRO A 483 -26.47 14.07 -7.66
N ALA A 484 -26.87 15.32 -7.71
CA ALA A 484 -26.00 16.39 -8.19
C ALA A 484 -24.97 16.74 -7.13
N PRO A 485 -23.73 17.13 -7.52
CA PRO A 485 -22.75 17.63 -6.57
C PRO A 485 -23.29 18.84 -5.80
N ALA A 486 -23.03 18.92 -4.51
CA ALA A 486 -23.25 20.16 -3.76
C ALA A 486 -22.33 21.26 -4.27
N ALA A 487 -22.57 22.50 -3.87
CA ALA A 487 -21.71 23.61 -4.24
C ALA A 487 -20.25 23.31 -3.82
N ALA A 488 -19.34 23.30 -4.79
CA ALA A 488 -17.94 23.05 -4.51
C ALA A 488 -17.38 24.19 -3.64
N ARG A 489 -16.74 23.85 -2.52
CA ARG A 489 -15.78 24.77 -1.91
C ARG A 489 -14.70 25.04 -2.94
N ALA A 490 -14.36 26.31 -3.17
CA ALA A 490 -13.27 26.66 -4.06
C ALA A 490 -11.97 26.02 -3.54
N VAL A 491 -11.57 24.93 -4.18
CA VAL A 491 -10.30 24.23 -3.86
C VAL A 491 -9.18 25.16 -4.31
N ARG A 492 -8.62 25.91 -3.38
CA ARG A 492 -7.37 26.61 -3.62
C ARG A 492 -6.23 25.64 -3.34
N VAL A 493 -5.68 25.06 -4.39
CA VAL A 493 -4.42 24.33 -4.27
C VAL A 493 -3.37 25.29 -3.74
N PRO A 494 -2.76 25.03 -2.59
CA PRO A 494 -1.83 25.97 -1.98
C PRO A 494 -0.58 26.12 -2.86
N VAL A 495 -0.12 27.36 -3.03
CA VAL A 495 1.15 27.67 -3.70
C VAL A 495 2.24 27.69 -2.64
N PRO A 496 3.29 26.85 -2.74
CA PRO A 496 4.38 26.85 -1.78
C PRO A 496 5.19 28.16 -1.86
N GLN A 497 5.80 28.51 -0.75
CA GLN A 497 6.77 29.58 -0.69
C GLN A 497 8.18 29.03 -0.94
N SER A 498 9.07 29.84 -1.52
CA SER A 498 10.46 29.47 -1.67
C SER A 498 11.40 30.58 -1.27
N PHE A 499 12.60 30.19 -0.85
CA PHE A 499 13.73 31.08 -0.63
C PHE A 499 15.03 30.34 -0.89
N GLU A 500 16.11 31.05 -1.06
CA GLU A 500 17.44 30.47 -1.27
C GLU A 500 18.34 30.79 -0.07
N LEU A 501 19.13 29.82 0.35
CA LEU A 501 20.22 30.05 1.32
C LEU A 501 21.43 30.68 0.62
N PRO A 502 22.33 31.38 1.39
CA PRO A 502 23.50 32.03 0.81
C PRO A 502 24.42 31.10 0.00
N ASN A 503 24.36 29.80 0.23
CA ASN A 503 25.18 28.81 -0.49
C ASN A 503 24.53 28.31 -1.81
N GLY A 504 23.31 28.73 -2.14
CA GLY A 504 22.59 28.35 -3.36
C GLY A 504 21.60 27.19 -3.16
N LEU A 505 21.38 26.71 -1.92
CA LEU A 505 20.33 25.70 -1.65
C LEU A 505 18.95 26.36 -1.72
N THR A 506 18.09 25.84 -2.61
CA THR A 506 16.69 26.21 -2.67
C THR A 506 15.93 25.58 -1.51
N VAL A 507 15.09 26.35 -0.80
CA VAL A 507 14.15 25.83 0.18
C VAL A 507 12.74 26.09 -0.33
N ILE A 508 11.92 25.03 -0.41
CA ILE A 508 10.50 25.08 -0.81
C ILE A 508 9.67 24.67 0.42
N ALA A 509 8.72 25.51 0.80
CA ALA A 509 7.98 25.33 2.05
C ALA A 509 6.48 25.48 1.85
N LEU A 510 5.72 24.59 2.49
CA LEU A 510 4.28 24.73 2.67
C LEU A 510 3.92 24.48 4.14
N PRO A 511 4.05 25.52 4.99
CA PRO A 511 3.63 25.42 6.37
C PRO A 511 2.12 25.18 6.51
N GLN A 512 1.76 24.23 7.36
CA GLN A 512 0.37 23.92 7.71
C GLN A 512 0.19 24.17 9.21
N THR A 513 -0.68 25.10 9.59
CA THR A 513 -0.99 25.40 10.99
C THR A 513 -2.33 24.78 11.36
N GLY A 514 -2.34 24.02 12.45
CA GLY A 514 -3.53 23.28 12.92
C GLY A 514 -3.53 21.81 12.44
N GLY A 515 -4.21 20.97 13.17
CA GLY A 515 -4.33 19.52 12.90
C GLY A 515 -3.25 18.68 13.54
N VAL A 516 -2.87 17.59 12.88
CA VAL A 516 -1.88 16.65 13.39
C VAL A 516 -0.49 17.29 13.39
N PRO A 517 0.26 17.27 14.50
CA PRO A 517 1.53 17.98 14.64
C PRO A 517 2.68 17.19 13.98
N VAL A 518 2.60 17.00 12.68
CA VAL A 518 3.59 16.26 11.86
C VAL A 518 4.29 17.24 10.90
N VAL A 519 5.59 17.00 10.68
CA VAL A 519 6.41 17.69 9.67
C VAL A 519 7.10 16.65 8.82
N SER A 520 7.01 16.80 7.50
CA SER A 520 7.78 16.04 6.53
C SER A 520 8.80 16.95 5.84
N ALA A 521 10.01 16.42 5.65
CA ALA A 521 11.08 17.11 4.93
C ALA A 521 11.80 16.16 3.99
N SER A 522 12.18 16.64 2.81
CA SER A 522 12.99 15.93 1.84
C SER A 522 14.05 16.85 1.25
N LEU A 523 15.31 16.46 1.39
CA LEU A 523 16.39 17.01 0.59
C LEU A 523 16.40 16.27 -0.74
N VAL A 524 16.05 16.95 -1.83
CA VAL A 524 15.92 16.39 -3.17
C VAL A 524 17.07 16.86 -4.05
N LEU A 525 17.77 15.93 -4.69
CA LEU A 525 18.85 16.22 -5.65
C LEU A 525 18.40 15.81 -7.05
N ARG A 526 18.64 16.66 -8.06
CA ARG A 526 18.34 16.37 -9.47
C ARG A 526 19.30 15.38 -10.13
N SER A 527 19.76 14.41 -9.38
CA SER A 527 20.64 13.33 -9.82
C SER A 527 20.09 12.01 -9.36
N GLY A 528 19.64 11.20 -10.28
CA GLY A 528 19.09 9.86 -10.02
C GLY A 528 19.92 8.79 -10.76
N SER A 529 19.30 7.65 -11.06
CA SER A 529 19.97 6.61 -11.83
C SER A 529 20.26 7.01 -13.29
N ASP A 530 19.62 8.06 -13.78
CA ASP A 530 19.91 8.71 -15.07
C ASP A 530 21.33 9.32 -15.12
N THR A 531 21.93 9.60 -13.96
CA THR A 531 23.29 10.15 -13.87
C THR A 531 24.39 9.09 -13.72
N ASN A 532 24.03 7.80 -13.65
CA ASN A 532 25.01 6.73 -13.63
C ASN A 532 25.86 6.74 -14.93
N PRO A 533 27.18 6.48 -14.83
CA PRO A 533 27.93 6.08 -16.02
C PRO A 533 27.32 4.81 -16.63
N ILE A 534 27.38 4.66 -17.94
CA ILE A 534 26.77 3.51 -18.66
C ILE A 534 27.37 2.18 -18.16
N GLU A 535 28.67 2.20 -17.83
CA GLU A 535 29.44 1.04 -17.38
C GLU A 535 29.15 0.63 -15.94
N THR A 536 28.56 1.54 -15.14
CA THR A 536 28.32 1.32 -13.70
C THR A 536 26.87 1.58 -13.30
N PRO A 537 25.89 0.86 -13.91
CA PRO A 537 24.49 0.96 -13.50
C PRO A 537 24.36 0.59 -12.02
N GLY A 538 23.53 1.34 -11.28
CA GLY A 538 23.34 1.14 -9.85
C GLY A 538 24.23 1.99 -8.94
N LEU A 539 25.15 2.80 -9.48
CA LEU A 539 26.06 3.64 -8.69
C LEU A 539 25.31 4.64 -7.81
N ALA A 540 24.35 5.37 -8.36
CA ALA A 540 23.55 6.36 -7.61
C ALA A 540 22.78 5.72 -6.44
N SER A 541 22.09 4.62 -6.68
CA SER A 541 21.34 3.92 -5.62
C SER A 541 22.28 3.28 -4.59
N PHE A 542 23.40 2.71 -5.01
CA PHE A 542 24.38 2.16 -4.06
C PHE A 542 24.96 3.28 -3.18
N THR A 543 25.24 4.45 -3.75
CA THR A 543 25.66 5.62 -2.97
C THR A 543 24.62 6.00 -1.92
N SER A 544 23.34 6.12 -2.31
CA SER A 544 22.27 6.45 -1.36
C SER A 544 22.08 5.37 -0.28
N ASP A 545 22.19 4.08 -0.63
CA ASP A 545 22.02 2.97 0.31
C ASP A 545 23.14 2.93 1.38
N VAL A 546 24.31 3.52 1.09
CA VAL A 546 25.44 3.55 2.05
C VAL A 546 25.50 4.84 2.84
N MET A 547 24.89 5.93 2.38
CA MET A 547 25.00 7.24 3.05
C MET A 547 24.52 7.21 4.50
N ASP A 548 23.46 6.48 4.80
CA ASP A 548 22.89 6.34 6.14
C ASP A 548 23.49 5.17 6.96
N GLN A 549 24.58 4.58 6.44
CA GLN A 549 25.32 3.53 7.15
C GLN A 549 26.48 4.07 7.99
N GLY A 550 26.64 5.38 8.02
CA GLY A 550 27.59 6.06 8.90
C GLY A 550 27.91 7.47 8.42
N THR A 551 28.05 8.36 9.38
CA THR A 551 28.44 9.75 9.16
C THR A 551 29.80 10.03 9.80
N ALA A 552 30.26 11.25 9.73
CA ALA A 552 31.51 11.65 10.41
C ALA A 552 31.46 11.48 11.95
N THR A 553 30.26 11.47 12.54
CA THR A 553 30.05 11.46 13.99
C THR A 553 29.25 10.25 14.51
N ARG A 554 28.62 9.46 13.63
CA ARG A 554 27.72 8.35 14.00
C ARG A 554 28.01 7.12 13.15
N ASN A 555 28.02 5.95 13.76
CA ASN A 555 27.91 4.70 13.00
C ASN A 555 26.45 4.39 12.64
N ALA A 556 26.23 3.35 11.83
CA ALA A 556 24.88 2.97 11.32
C ALA A 556 23.87 2.70 12.45
N LEU A 557 24.28 2.00 13.50
CA LEU A 557 23.39 1.68 14.62
C LEU A 557 23.07 2.90 15.49
N GLN A 558 24.06 3.75 15.75
CA GLN A 558 23.83 5.01 16.49
C GLN A 558 22.86 5.91 15.76
N LEU A 559 23.02 6.06 14.43
CA LEU A 559 22.10 6.84 13.60
C LEU A 559 20.67 6.27 13.67
N ALA A 560 20.54 4.98 13.49
CA ALA A 560 19.23 4.31 13.55
C ALA A 560 18.60 4.41 14.96
N GLU A 561 19.42 4.34 16.03
CA GLU A 561 18.93 4.50 17.40
C GLU A 561 18.42 5.92 17.69
N GLU A 562 19.14 6.95 17.25
CA GLU A 562 18.70 8.35 17.42
C GLU A 562 17.40 8.63 16.66
N VAL A 563 17.27 8.14 15.41
CA VAL A 563 16.05 8.23 14.60
C VAL A 563 14.86 7.58 15.32
N ALA A 564 15.04 6.33 15.78
CA ALA A 564 13.96 5.59 16.44
C ALA A 564 13.59 6.19 17.80
N GLN A 565 14.57 6.74 18.54
CA GLN A 565 14.33 7.36 19.85
C GLN A 565 13.41 8.57 19.77
N ILE A 566 13.49 9.35 18.69
CA ILE A 566 12.62 10.50 18.45
C ILE A 566 11.33 10.13 17.68
N GLY A 567 11.14 8.84 17.36
CA GLY A 567 9.98 8.36 16.59
C GLY A 567 9.91 8.96 15.19
N ALA A 568 11.06 9.31 14.58
CA ALA A 568 11.13 9.82 13.22
C ALA A 568 11.38 8.68 12.22
N SER A 569 11.15 8.96 10.92
CA SER A 569 11.77 8.23 9.83
C SER A 569 13.05 8.94 9.36
N LEU A 570 13.96 8.21 8.74
CA LEU A 570 15.09 8.75 7.98
C LEU A 570 15.33 7.78 6.83
N ASP A 571 15.07 8.24 5.62
CA ASP A 571 15.09 7.42 4.43
C ASP A 571 16.01 8.05 3.38
N THR A 572 16.86 7.22 2.77
CA THR A 572 17.67 7.56 1.60
C THR A 572 17.18 6.76 0.42
N GLY A 573 17.09 7.36 -0.74
CA GLY A 573 16.59 6.66 -1.92
C GLY A 573 16.96 7.31 -3.23
N THR A 574 17.08 6.50 -4.28
CA THR A 574 17.35 6.96 -5.62
C THR A 574 16.26 6.47 -6.57
N SER A 575 15.66 7.41 -7.30
CA SER A 575 14.74 7.15 -8.41
C SER A 575 15.47 7.32 -9.75
N ARG A 576 14.71 7.29 -10.85
CA ARG A 576 15.29 7.56 -12.18
C ARG A 576 15.92 8.95 -12.27
N ASP A 577 15.24 9.97 -11.77
CA ASP A 577 15.56 11.38 -11.98
C ASP A 577 16.07 12.13 -10.75
N ALA A 578 16.02 11.52 -9.56
CA ALA A 578 16.36 12.18 -8.31
C ALA A 578 16.93 11.21 -7.27
N THR A 579 17.75 11.74 -6.38
CA THR A 579 18.12 11.13 -5.10
C THR A 579 17.53 11.96 -3.97
N THR A 580 17.04 11.32 -2.92
CA THR A 580 16.40 11.95 -1.79
C THR A 580 17.01 11.51 -0.46
N VAL A 581 17.06 12.43 0.50
CA VAL A 581 17.24 12.13 1.92
C VAL A 581 16.06 12.76 2.65
N SER A 582 15.18 11.96 3.22
CA SER A 582 13.89 12.42 3.75
C SER A 582 13.65 11.98 5.18
N THR A 583 12.78 12.72 5.86
CA THR A 583 12.32 12.44 7.22
C THR A 583 10.88 12.86 7.41
N SER A 584 10.17 12.11 8.25
CA SER A 584 8.87 12.49 8.80
C SER A 584 8.93 12.34 10.32
N SER A 585 8.42 13.31 11.06
CA SER A 585 8.47 13.31 12.52
C SER A 585 7.35 14.17 13.12
N LEU A 586 7.09 13.96 14.41
CA LEU A 586 6.30 14.93 15.16
C LEU A 586 7.01 16.28 15.20
N ALA A 587 6.26 17.38 15.14
CA ALA A 587 6.80 18.75 15.07
C ALA A 587 7.80 19.07 16.20
N ARG A 588 7.56 18.56 17.42
CA ARG A 588 8.47 18.73 18.56
C ARG A 588 9.87 18.12 18.32
N ASN A 589 9.97 17.08 17.48
CA ASN A 589 11.18 16.35 17.18
C ASN A 589 11.83 16.78 15.85
N PHE A 590 11.14 17.61 15.06
CA PHE A 590 11.57 18.02 13.72
C PHE A 590 12.97 18.67 13.68
N PRO A 591 13.36 19.55 14.62
CA PRO A 591 14.72 20.11 14.62
C PRO A 591 15.82 19.03 14.69
N ALA A 592 15.61 17.98 15.50
CA ALA A 592 16.54 16.87 15.62
C ALA A 592 16.52 15.99 14.35
N ALA A 593 15.34 15.70 13.82
CA ALA A 593 15.18 14.92 12.59
C ALA A 593 15.86 15.61 11.39
N LEU A 594 15.68 16.93 11.24
CA LEU A 594 16.33 17.69 10.15
C LEU A 594 17.86 17.73 10.31
N ALA A 595 18.37 17.78 11.53
CA ALA A 595 19.80 17.69 11.78
C ALA A 595 20.37 16.34 11.36
N LEU A 596 19.64 15.23 11.53
CA LEU A 596 20.04 13.90 11.06
C LEU A 596 20.01 13.82 9.52
N VAL A 597 19.03 14.42 8.85
CA VAL A 597 19.02 14.55 7.38
C VAL A 597 20.27 15.28 6.88
N ALA A 598 20.62 16.40 7.52
CA ALA A 598 21.81 17.15 7.16
C ALA A 598 23.10 16.35 7.41
N ASP A 599 23.20 15.63 8.52
CA ASP A 599 24.37 14.82 8.85
C ASP A 599 24.60 13.71 7.80
N VAL A 600 23.54 12.99 7.42
CA VAL A 600 23.61 11.95 6.38
C VAL A 600 23.91 12.53 5.00
N ALA A 601 23.33 13.66 4.63
CA ALA A 601 23.52 14.25 3.32
C ALA A 601 24.89 14.91 3.14
N LEU A 602 25.41 15.56 4.19
CA LEU A 602 26.60 16.40 4.09
C LEU A 602 27.88 15.69 4.54
N TYR A 603 27.78 14.70 5.42
CA TYR A 603 28.94 14.11 6.09
C TYR A 603 28.94 12.57 6.09
N PRO A 604 28.46 11.89 5.01
CA PRO A 604 28.52 10.43 4.97
C PRO A 604 29.99 9.96 4.98
N SER A 605 30.31 8.98 5.79
CA SER A 605 31.68 8.48 5.94
C SER A 605 32.02 7.31 5.03
N PHE A 606 31.01 6.64 4.47
CA PHE A 606 31.17 5.44 3.63
C PHE A 606 32.11 4.41 4.26
N PRO A 607 31.83 3.87 5.44
CA PRO A 607 32.72 2.91 6.08
C PRO A 607 32.93 1.67 5.18
N ALA A 608 34.17 1.20 5.03
CA ALA A 608 34.46 0.11 4.09
C ALA A 608 33.70 -1.18 4.40
N GLU A 609 33.54 -1.51 5.68
CA GLU A 609 32.75 -2.67 6.12
C GLU A 609 31.26 -2.54 5.77
N GLU A 610 30.70 -1.34 5.87
CA GLU A 610 29.31 -1.09 5.52
C GLU A 610 29.09 -1.12 4.00
N VAL A 611 30.05 -0.63 3.22
CA VAL A 611 30.00 -0.76 1.75
C VAL A 611 29.91 -2.24 1.35
N GLU A 612 30.72 -3.10 1.96
CA GLU A 612 30.70 -4.54 1.66
C GLU A 612 29.43 -5.21 2.19
N ARG A 613 28.94 -4.84 3.36
CA ARG A 613 27.67 -5.34 3.90
C ARG A 613 26.48 -4.97 3.01
N VAL A 614 26.38 -3.71 2.59
CA VAL A 614 25.34 -3.24 1.67
C VAL A 614 25.49 -3.90 0.29
N ARG A 615 26.71 -4.05 -0.23
CA ARG A 615 26.98 -4.82 -1.47
C ARG A 615 26.39 -6.22 -1.40
N ALA A 616 26.68 -6.95 -0.32
CA ALA A 616 26.16 -8.31 -0.12
C ALA A 616 24.62 -8.32 -0.08
N THR A 617 24.01 -7.33 0.57
CA THR A 617 22.54 -7.17 0.60
C THR A 617 21.98 -6.93 -0.80
N ARG A 618 22.60 -6.04 -1.59
CA ARG A 618 22.16 -5.72 -2.96
C ARG A 618 22.29 -6.93 -3.90
N LEU A 619 23.39 -7.67 -3.79
CA LEU A 619 23.57 -8.90 -4.56
C LEU A 619 22.53 -9.97 -4.22
N ALA A 620 22.17 -10.12 -2.95
CA ALA A 620 21.10 -11.01 -2.52
C ALA A 620 19.71 -10.55 -3.01
N SER A 621 19.45 -9.23 -3.00
CA SER A 621 18.21 -8.66 -3.58
C SER A 621 18.10 -8.93 -5.08
N LEU A 622 19.22 -8.85 -5.83
CA LEU A 622 19.23 -9.19 -7.26
C LEU A 622 18.91 -10.68 -7.49
N VAL A 623 19.39 -11.57 -6.60
CA VAL A 623 19.02 -12.99 -6.65
C VAL A 623 17.54 -13.18 -6.34
N GLU A 624 17.02 -12.56 -5.29
CA GLU A 624 15.61 -12.65 -4.90
C GLU A 624 14.67 -12.17 -6.02
N GLN A 625 15.04 -11.12 -6.75
CA GLN A 625 14.25 -10.61 -7.89
C GLN A 625 14.04 -11.64 -9.00
N ARG A 626 14.96 -12.58 -9.19
CA ARG A 626 14.80 -13.66 -10.18
C ARG A 626 13.69 -14.66 -9.83
N GLY A 627 13.28 -14.72 -8.56
CA GLY A 627 12.10 -15.46 -8.09
C GLY A 627 10.77 -14.76 -8.34
N ASN A 628 10.78 -13.44 -8.62
CA ASN A 628 9.56 -12.62 -8.73
C ASN A 628 9.21 -12.31 -10.20
N PRO A 629 8.12 -12.90 -10.76
CA PRO A 629 7.76 -12.70 -12.16
C PRO A 629 7.45 -11.23 -12.53
N VAL A 630 6.93 -10.44 -11.58
CA VAL A 630 6.62 -9.01 -11.79
C VAL A 630 7.91 -8.19 -11.93
N GLN A 631 8.94 -8.52 -11.14
CA GLN A 631 10.25 -7.86 -11.23
C GLN A 631 10.96 -8.27 -12.54
N ILE A 632 10.93 -9.55 -12.88
CA ILE A 632 11.54 -10.08 -14.10
C ILE A 632 10.96 -9.36 -15.33
N VAL A 633 9.63 -9.32 -15.47
CA VAL A 633 9.00 -8.71 -16.66
C VAL A 633 9.30 -7.22 -16.78
N GLY A 634 9.42 -6.49 -15.65
CA GLY A 634 9.80 -5.07 -15.62
C GLY A 634 11.26 -4.84 -16.06
N ASN A 635 12.19 -5.62 -15.51
CA ASN A 635 13.61 -5.53 -15.84
C ASN A 635 13.89 -5.90 -17.32
N VAL A 636 13.26 -6.99 -17.78
CA VAL A 636 13.40 -7.45 -19.19
C VAL A 636 12.81 -6.43 -20.15
N MET A 637 11.66 -5.83 -19.82
CA MET A 637 11.06 -4.74 -20.59
C MET A 637 11.99 -3.53 -20.68
N GLY A 638 12.54 -3.09 -19.53
CA GLY A 638 13.49 -1.96 -19.51
C GLY A 638 14.69 -2.22 -20.42
N LYS A 639 15.31 -3.39 -20.32
CA LYS A 639 16.45 -3.79 -21.13
C LYS A 639 16.11 -3.91 -22.61
N ALA A 640 14.90 -4.41 -22.93
CA ALA A 640 14.42 -4.52 -24.31
C ALA A 640 14.24 -3.16 -24.99
N LEU A 641 13.65 -2.21 -24.28
CA LEU A 641 13.40 -0.85 -24.84
C LEU A 641 14.65 0.01 -24.86
N TYR A 642 15.43 -0.01 -23.77
CA TYR A 642 16.50 0.99 -23.60
C TYR A 642 17.91 0.42 -23.80
N GLY A 643 18.08 -0.91 -23.91
CA GLY A 643 19.38 -1.52 -24.18
C GLY A 643 20.42 -1.15 -23.12
N THR A 644 21.47 -0.44 -23.56
CA THR A 644 22.56 0.05 -22.69
C THR A 644 22.32 1.45 -22.11
N HIS A 645 21.22 2.13 -22.46
CA HIS A 645 20.87 3.40 -21.84
C HIS A 645 20.58 3.17 -20.33
N GLN A 646 20.80 4.17 -19.50
CA GLN A 646 20.61 4.09 -18.03
C GLN A 646 19.22 3.55 -17.63
N TYR A 647 18.19 3.86 -18.38
CA TYR A 647 16.82 3.38 -18.16
C TYR A 647 16.62 1.89 -18.52
N GLY A 648 17.60 1.26 -19.19
CA GLY A 648 17.61 -0.18 -19.47
C GLY A 648 17.95 -1.06 -18.27
N PHE A 649 18.39 -0.48 -17.17
CA PHE A 649 18.78 -1.19 -15.95
C PHE A 649 17.81 -0.87 -14.81
N SER A 650 17.67 -1.78 -13.84
CA SER A 650 17.03 -1.46 -12.57
C SER A 650 17.86 -0.44 -11.78
N GLU A 651 17.28 0.23 -10.81
CA GLU A 651 18.02 1.12 -9.91
C GLU A 651 19.10 0.38 -9.13
N LEU A 652 18.92 -0.91 -8.85
CA LEU A 652 19.95 -1.74 -8.23
C LEU A 652 21.17 -2.01 -9.13
N GLY A 653 21.05 -1.77 -10.44
CA GLY A 653 22.09 -2.13 -11.40
C GLY A 653 22.11 -3.63 -11.73
N THR A 654 23.29 -4.17 -12.01
CA THR A 654 23.52 -5.61 -12.31
C THR A 654 24.42 -6.25 -11.26
N VAL A 655 24.49 -7.59 -11.28
CA VAL A 655 25.41 -8.34 -10.43
C VAL A 655 26.87 -7.92 -10.69
N GLU A 656 27.23 -7.74 -11.97
CA GLU A 656 28.58 -7.37 -12.39
C GLU A 656 28.93 -5.95 -11.91
N SER A 657 28.05 -4.97 -12.13
CA SER A 657 28.30 -3.59 -11.67
C SER A 657 28.40 -3.50 -10.16
N ASN A 658 27.54 -4.20 -9.41
CA ASN A 658 27.61 -4.21 -7.95
C ASN A 658 28.90 -4.84 -7.42
N LYS A 659 29.49 -5.84 -8.10
CA LYS A 659 30.78 -6.43 -7.73
C LYS A 659 31.95 -5.50 -8.02
N GLN A 660 31.86 -4.66 -9.05
CA GLN A 660 32.94 -3.78 -9.51
C GLN A 660 32.98 -2.43 -8.80
N LEU A 661 31.81 -1.88 -8.43
CA LEU A 661 31.71 -0.58 -7.78
C LEU A 661 32.52 -0.54 -6.48
N THR A 662 33.40 0.45 -6.37
CA THR A 662 34.27 0.64 -5.21
C THR A 662 33.74 1.71 -4.26
N ARG A 663 34.23 1.74 -3.04
CA ARG A 663 33.98 2.83 -2.08
C ARG A 663 34.30 4.21 -2.68
N GLU A 664 35.37 4.31 -3.45
CA GLU A 664 35.83 5.56 -4.06
C GLU A 664 34.86 6.04 -5.15
N ASP A 665 34.25 5.12 -5.91
CA ASP A 665 33.20 5.45 -6.88
C ASP A 665 31.99 6.09 -6.17
N LEU A 666 31.55 5.51 -5.05
CA LEU A 666 30.43 6.04 -4.24
C LEU A 666 30.75 7.45 -3.71
N GLN A 667 31.97 7.63 -3.14
CA GLN A 667 32.39 8.93 -2.64
C GLN A 667 32.54 9.97 -3.76
N THR A 668 32.97 9.54 -4.94
CA THR A 668 33.16 10.42 -6.09
C THR A 668 31.77 10.85 -6.61
N PHE A 669 30.82 9.91 -6.74
CA PHE A 669 29.46 10.23 -7.12
C PHE A 669 28.84 11.22 -6.13
N TRP A 670 28.95 10.95 -4.82
CA TRP A 670 28.46 11.87 -3.79
C TRP A 670 29.06 13.26 -3.92
N ARG A 671 30.39 13.40 -4.01
CA ARG A 671 31.06 14.72 -4.17
C ARG A 671 30.61 15.47 -5.41
N GLN A 672 30.32 14.78 -6.50
CA GLN A 672 29.92 15.37 -7.78
C GLN A 672 28.48 15.83 -7.82
N HIS A 673 27.58 15.18 -7.13
CA HIS A 673 26.13 15.38 -7.25
C HIS A 673 25.50 16.02 -6.01
N PHE A 674 26.08 15.82 -4.81
CA PHE A 674 25.56 16.40 -3.56
C PHE A 674 26.12 17.81 -3.36
N VAL A 675 25.56 18.76 -4.09
CA VAL A 675 25.94 20.17 -4.05
C VAL A 675 24.68 21.04 -3.95
N PRO A 676 24.72 22.20 -3.23
CA PRO A 676 23.53 23.01 -2.98
C PRO A 676 22.78 23.44 -4.24
N SER A 677 23.50 23.80 -5.31
CA SER A 677 22.88 24.24 -6.58
C SER A 677 22.10 23.15 -7.32
N ASN A 678 22.30 21.87 -6.96
CA ASN A 678 21.61 20.70 -7.51
C ASN A 678 20.48 20.22 -6.60
N ALA A 679 20.25 20.89 -5.48
CA ALA A 679 19.40 20.42 -4.41
C ALA A 679 18.29 21.41 -4.04
N ALA A 680 17.19 20.87 -3.54
CA ALA A 680 16.17 21.61 -2.80
C ALA A 680 15.81 20.91 -1.49
N LEU A 681 15.67 21.68 -0.42
CA LEU A 681 15.05 21.24 0.81
C LEU A 681 13.54 21.55 0.73
N VAL A 682 12.73 20.52 0.65
CA VAL A 682 11.27 20.64 0.63
C VAL A 682 10.72 20.29 2.00
N VAL A 683 9.93 21.21 2.60
CA VAL A 683 9.39 21.03 3.97
C VAL A 683 7.91 21.39 4.00
N THR A 684 7.11 20.51 4.59
CA THR A 684 5.66 20.69 4.74
C THR A 684 5.20 20.26 6.13
N GLY A 685 4.06 20.78 6.59
CA GLY A 685 3.45 20.42 7.86
C GLY A 685 3.57 21.47 8.94
N ALA A 686 3.55 21.03 10.21
CA ALA A 686 3.42 21.88 11.40
C ALA A 686 4.73 22.60 11.78
N VAL A 687 5.22 23.47 10.90
CA VAL A 687 6.41 24.32 11.11
C VAL A 687 6.14 25.71 10.56
N THR A 688 6.63 26.77 11.23
CA THR A 688 6.50 28.14 10.73
C THR A 688 7.64 28.50 9.78
N LEU A 689 7.39 29.42 8.83
CA LEU A 689 8.41 29.85 7.89
C LEU A 689 9.64 30.51 8.55
N PRO A 690 9.48 31.39 9.57
CA PRO A 690 10.63 31.93 10.30
C PRO A 690 11.48 30.86 11.01
N GLU A 691 10.82 29.90 11.63
CA GLU A 691 11.48 28.76 12.27
C GLU A 691 12.24 27.91 11.23
N LEU A 692 11.59 27.58 10.13
CA LEU A 692 12.21 26.80 9.05
C LEU A 692 13.44 27.50 8.46
N ARG A 693 13.39 28.85 8.27
CA ARG A 693 14.56 29.60 7.81
C ARG A 693 15.76 29.43 8.74
N LYS A 694 15.53 29.50 10.06
CA LYS A 694 16.56 29.31 11.06
C LYS A 694 17.10 27.87 11.04
N LEU A 695 16.22 26.89 11.02
CA LEU A 695 16.58 25.47 10.98
C LEU A 695 17.38 25.11 9.71
N ALA A 696 16.90 25.53 8.54
CA ALA A 696 17.57 25.29 7.27
C ALA A 696 18.96 25.95 7.22
N GLN A 697 19.09 27.20 7.69
CA GLN A 697 20.37 27.89 7.78
C GLN A 697 21.33 27.19 8.75
N THR A 698 20.84 26.69 9.89
CA THR A 698 21.66 25.96 10.86
C THR A 698 22.13 24.63 10.30
N ALA A 699 21.23 23.87 9.66
CA ALA A 699 21.49 22.52 9.18
C ALA A 699 22.35 22.49 7.89
N PHE A 700 22.08 23.40 6.95
CA PHE A 700 22.66 23.37 5.60
C PHE A 700 23.50 24.61 5.22
N GLY A 701 23.51 25.65 6.05
CA GLY A 701 24.20 26.92 5.70
C GLY A 701 25.70 26.80 5.49
N ALA A 702 26.34 25.82 6.12
CA ALA A 702 27.75 25.53 5.98
C ALA A 702 28.09 24.62 4.76
N TRP A 703 27.10 24.13 4.04
CA TRP A 703 27.31 23.28 2.87
C TRP A 703 28.06 24.04 1.78
N PRO A 704 29.26 23.57 1.33
CA PRO A 704 30.04 24.27 0.34
C PRO A 704 29.30 24.40 -1.00
N ARG A 705 29.46 25.56 -1.64
CA ARG A 705 28.98 25.76 -3.02
C ARG A 705 29.63 24.76 -3.97
N GLY A 706 28.88 24.34 -4.99
CA GLY A 706 29.38 23.43 -6.02
C GLY A 706 28.45 23.42 -7.22
N THR A 707 28.88 22.78 -8.30
CA THR A 707 28.10 22.55 -9.50
C THR A 707 28.08 21.04 -9.80
N ALA A 708 26.89 20.47 -9.94
CA ALA A 708 26.75 19.04 -10.24
C ALA A 708 27.23 18.73 -11.68
N VAL A 709 27.75 17.52 -11.85
CA VAL A 709 28.13 16.98 -13.16
C VAL A 709 26.83 16.63 -13.93
N PRO A 710 26.63 17.13 -15.15
CA PRO A 710 25.45 16.79 -15.94
C PRO A 710 25.46 15.32 -16.37
N ALA A 711 24.27 14.73 -16.48
CA ALA A 711 24.10 13.36 -16.97
C ALA A 711 24.57 13.21 -18.42
N LYS A 712 25.30 12.14 -18.71
CA LYS A 712 25.61 11.71 -20.09
C LYS A 712 24.73 10.52 -20.42
N LEU A 713 23.63 10.77 -21.10
CA LEU A 713 22.66 9.73 -21.40
C LEU A 713 23.13 8.87 -22.57
N GLY A 714 22.94 7.56 -22.47
CA GLY A 714 23.11 6.61 -23.55
C GLY A 714 22.01 6.78 -24.62
N VAL A 715 22.09 5.97 -25.67
CA VAL A 715 21.07 5.94 -26.73
C VAL A 715 20.16 4.73 -26.50
N PRO A 716 18.83 4.91 -26.51
CA PRO A 716 17.90 3.80 -26.45
C PRO A 716 18.07 2.83 -27.63
N ALA A 717 17.58 1.60 -27.50
CA ALA A 717 17.59 0.61 -28.58
C ALA A 717 16.83 1.13 -29.81
N ALA A 718 17.41 0.96 -31.00
CA ALA A 718 16.80 1.46 -32.25
C ALA A 718 15.49 0.76 -32.60
N ALA A 719 15.38 -0.54 -32.28
CA ALA A 719 14.19 -1.36 -32.46
C ALA A 719 14.17 -2.47 -31.37
N PRO A 720 13.22 -2.42 -30.43
CA PRO A 720 13.07 -3.51 -29.47
C PRO A 720 12.53 -4.78 -30.16
N PRO A 721 12.88 -5.99 -29.66
CA PRO A 721 12.24 -7.22 -30.11
C PRO A 721 10.73 -7.19 -29.93
N ARG A 722 10.00 -7.69 -30.95
CA ARG A 722 8.51 -7.67 -30.95
C ARG A 722 7.92 -8.59 -29.86
N LEU A 723 8.52 -9.74 -29.63
CA LEU A 723 8.08 -10.73 -28.65
C LEU A 723 9.27 -11.28 -27.89
N ILE A 724 9.21 -11.19 -26.56
CA ILE A 724 10.18 -11.79 -25.65
C ILE A 724 9.45 -12.69 -24.68
N ILE A 725 9.98 -13.92 -24.48
CA ILE A 725 9.48 -14.83 -23.48
C ILE A 725 10.60 -15.18 -22.49
N VAL A 726 10.28 -15.07 -21.20
CA VAL A 726 11.08 -15.66 -20.11
C VAL A 726 10.34 -16.87 -19.59
N ASP A 727 10.98 -18.04 -19.68
CA ASP A 727 10.34 -19.30 -19.33
C ASP A 727 10.24 -19.49 -17.81
N ARG A 728 9.01 -19.78 -17.35
CA ARG A 728 8.73 -20.22 -15.97
C ARG A 728 7.83 -21.45 -16.00
N PRO A 729 8.39 -22.64 -16.10
CA PRO A 729 7.63 -23.88 -16.21
C PRO A 729 6.62 -24.04 -15.06
N GLY A 730 5.38 -24.41 -15.41
CA GLY A 730 4.31 -24.63 -14.45
C GLY A 730 3.74 -23.35 -13.80
N ALA A 731 4.07 -22.16 -14.29
CA ALA A 731 3.49 -20.91 -13.78
C ALA A 731 1.96 -20.89 -14.01
N PRO A 732 1.15 -20.62 -12.96
CA PRO A 732 -0.32 -20.56 -13.08
C PRO A 732 -0.80 -19.31 -13.82
N GLN A 733 0.03 -18.26 -13.86
CA GLN A 733 -0.20 -17.00 -14.55
C GLN A 733 1.00 -16.60 -15.39
N THR A 734 0.72 -15.85 -16.45
CA THR A 734 1.71 -15.13 -17.24
C THR A 734 1.71 -13.66 -16.85
N GLN A 735 2.87 -13.12 -16.46
CA GLN A 735 3.05 -11.68 -16.31
C GLN A 735 3.36 -11.07 -17.68
N LEU A 736 2.57 -10.07 -18.06
CA LEU A 736 2.64 -9.42 -19.37
C LEU A 736 3.03 -7.94 -19.25
N ARG A 737 3.87 -7.50 -20.18
CA ARG A 737 4.04 -6.09 -20.51
C ARG A 737 3.89 -5.90 -22.02
N VAL A 738 3.01 -4.99 -22.44
CA VAL A 738 2.94 -4.49 -23.81
C VAL A 738 3.43 -3.05 -23.77
N ALA A 739 4.63 -2.80 -24.28
CA ALA A 739 5.36 -1.59 -23.97
C ALA A 739 6.01 -0.93 -25.20
N THR A 740 6.16 0.39 -25.15
CA THR A 740 6.87 1.21 -26.13
C THR A 740 7.50 2.43 -25.45
N PHE A 741 8.20 3.26 -26.21
CA PHE A 741 8.73 4.51 -25.68
C PHE A 741 7.59 5.50 -25.39
N GLY A 742 7.66 6.14 -24.21
CA GLY A 742 6.77 7.21 -23.82
C GLY A 742 7.38 8.59 -24.06
N VAL A 743 6.96 9.58 -23.29
CA VAL A 743 7.34 10.98 -23.43
C VAL A 743 8.02 11.53 -22.18
N PRO A 744 8.94 12.50 -22.32
CA PRO A 744 9.52 13.16 -21.15
C PRO A 744 8.49 14.03 -20.43
N ARG A 745 8.71 14.26 -19.13
CA ARG A 745 7.83 15.10 -18.32
C ARG A 745 7.69 16.54 -18.84
N SER A 746 8.71 17.04 -19.53
CA SER A 746 8.72 18.36 -20.16
C SER A 746 7.98 18.43 -21.50
N SER A 747 7.45 17.32 -22.01
CA SER A 747 6.73 17.31 -23.28
C SER A 747 5.48 18.21 -23.23
N PRO A 748 5.20 18.99 -24.27
CA PRO A 748 3.93 19.72 -24.39
C PRO A 748 2.72 18.77 -24.48
N ASP A 749 2.94 17.52 -24.88
CA ASP A 749 1.91 16.50 -24.98
C ASP A 749 1.57 15.85 -23.61
N TYR A 750 2.26 16.24 -22.53
CA TYR A 750 2.07 15.63 -21.20
C TYR A 750 0.62 15.59 -20.75
N VAL A 751 -0.10 16.71 -20.86
CA VAL A 751 -1.49 16.82 -20.39
C VAL A 751 -2.45 15.98 -21.24
N PRO A 752 -2.46 16.09 -22.59
CA PRO A 752 -3.27 15.21 -23.43
C PRO A 752 -2.94 13.73 -23.26
N VAL A 753 -1.67 13.35 -23.11
CA VAL A 753 -1.24 11.96 -22.84
C VAL A 753 -1.77 11.47 -21.50
N ARG A 754 -1.78 12.31 -20.46
CA ARG A 754 -2.39 11.94 -19.19
C ARG A 754 -3.88 11.65 -19.31
N VAL A 755 -4.63 12.50 -19.98
CA VAL A 755 -6.07 12.29 -20.21
C VAL A 755 -6.31 11.02 -21.02
N MET A 756 -5.57 10.84 -22.12
CA MET A 756 -5.63 9.63 -22.95
C MET A 756 -5.38 8.36 -22.11
N ASN A 757 -4.30 8.34 -21.32
CA ASN A 757 -3.94 7.16 -20.52
C ASN A 757 -4.98 6.88 -19.43
N THR A 758 -5.59 7.91 -18.84
CA THR A 758 -6.67 7.71 -17.85
C THR A 758 -7.85 6.95 -18.45
N ILE A 759 -8.22 7.25 -19.70
CA ILE A 759 -9.28 6.52 -20.44
C ILE A 759 -8.82 5.09 -20.77
N LEU A 760 -7.59 4.95 -21.25
CA LEU A 760 -7.07 3.68 -21.77
C LEU A 760 -6.85 2.63 -20.67
N GLY A 761 -6.14 2.96 -19.59
CA GLY A 761 -5.75 2.02 -18.55
C GLY A 761 -5.35 2.65 -17.21
N GLY A 762 -5.57 3.97 -17.05
CA GLY A 762 -5.10 4.72 -15.88
C GLY A 762 -6.08 4.78 -14.70
N MET A 763 -7.25 4.17 -14.80
CA MET A 763 -8.24 4.06 -13.72
C MET A 763 -8.91 2.70 -13.76
N PHE A 764 -9.59 2.32 -12.69
CA PHE A 764 -10.29 1.04 -12.62
C PHE A 764 -11.31 0.88 -13.77
N ALA A 765 -12.09 1.92 -14.03
CA ALA A 765 -13.10 1.94 -15.10
C ALA A 765 -12.53 2.24 -16.51
N SER A 766 -11.23 2.02 -16.72
CA SER A 766 -10.56 2.21 -18.00
C SER A 766 -10.84 1.10 -19.00
N ARG A 767 -10.66 1.37 -20.29
CA ARG A 767 -10.98 0.41 -21.36
C ARG A 767 -10.29 -0.94 -21.18
N ILE A 768 -8.97 -0.96 -20.96
CA ILE A 768 -8.20 -2.20 -20.80
C ILE A 768 -8.66 -3.01 -19.59
N ASN A 769 -8.89 -2.36 -18.45
CA ASN A 769 -9.32 -3.09 -17.26
C ASN A 769 -10.73 -3.64 -17.40
N MET A 770 -11.67 -2.84 -17.94
CA MET A 770 -13.05 -3.31 -18.18
C MET A 770 -13.09 -4.48 -19.15
N ASN A 771 -12.29 -4.44 -20.23
CA ASN A 771 -12.20 -5.52 -21.19
C ASN A 771 -11.61 -6.81 -20.54
N LEU A 772 -10.40 -6.75 -20.00
CA LEU A 772 -9.71 -7.95 -19.54
C LEU A 772 -10.27 -8.54 -18.24
N ARG A 773 -10.73 -7.70 -17.32
CA ARG A 773 -11.23 -8.14 -16.00
C ARG A 773 -12.73 -8.41 -16.04
N GLU A 774 -13.54 -7.41 -16.41
CA GLU A 774 -15.01 -7.50 -16.24
C GLU A 774 -15.68 -8.25 -17.39
N GLU A 775 -15.25 -8.01 -18.64
CA GLU A 775 -15.83 -8.68 -19.80
C GLU A 775 -15.32 -10.11 -19.97
N HIS A 776 -14.02 -10.32 -19.86
CA HIS A 776 -13.38 -11.62 -20.14
C HIS A 776 -12.98 -12.44 -18.92
N GLY A 777 -12.81 -11.84 -17.73
CA GLY A 777 -12.36 -12.56 -16.53
C GLY A 777 -10.94 -13.16 -16.68
N TYR A 778 -10.08 -12.57 -17.52
CA TYR A 778 -8.73 -13.07 -17.78
C TYR A 778 -7.74 -12.76 -16.67
N THR A 779 -8.00 -11.68 -15.92
CA THR A 779 -7.09 -11.12 -14.91
C THR A 779 -7.86 -10.64 -13.69
N TYR A 780 -7.15 -10.44 -12.59
CA TYR A 780 -7.61 -9.65 -11.43
C TYR A 780 -7.59 -8.14 -11.73
N GLY A 781 -6.65 -7.69 -12.58
CA GLY A 781 -6.56 -6.29 -12.97
C GLY A 781 -5.53 -6.04 -14.07
N ALA A 782 -5.82 -5.02 -14.87
CA ALA A 782 -4.94 -4.54 -15.93
C ALA A 782 -4.88 -3.01 -15.91
N ASN A 783 -3.70 -2.47 -16.14
CA ASN A 783 -3.51 -1.02 -16.20
C ASN A 783 -2.55 -0.62 -17.33
N SER A 784 -2.59 0.67 -17.69
CA SER A 784 -1.56 1.27 -18.53
C SER A 784 -0.99 2.53 -17.89
N GLN A 785 0.28 2.78 -18.13
CA GLN A 785 0.98 3.91 -17.56
C GLN A 785 2.04 4.47 -18.51
N PHE A 786 2.11 5.80 -18.59
CA PHE A 786 3.27 6.53 -19.08
C PHE A 786 4.17 6.91 -17.90
N MET A 787 5.42 6.51 -17.96
CA MET A 787 6.43 6.90 -16.97
C MET A 787 7.11 8.17 -17.46
N PHE A 788 6.73 9.32 -16.91
CA PHE A 788 7.20 10.64 -17.35
C PHE A 788 8.57 10.99 -16.77
N TRP A 789 9.61 10.17 -17.08
CA TRP A 789 10.98 10.47 -16.67
C TRP A 789 11.55 11.65 -17.45
N ARG A 790 12.64 12.24 -16.95
CA ARG A 790 13.25 13.45 -17.52
C ARG A 790 13.59 13.31 -18.99
N SER A 791 14.10 12.17 -19.43
CA SER A 791 14.49 11.90 -20.83
C SER A 791 13.49 11.06 -21.60
N GLY A 792 12.29 10.82 -21.06
CA GLY A 792 11.25 9.99 -21.65
C GLY A 792 11.32 8.54 -21.17
N GLY A 793 10.42 8.20 -20.24
CA GLY A 793 10.22 6.84 -19.77
C GLY A 793 9.34 6.02 -20.71
N PRO A 794 9.07 4.75 -20.43
CA PRO A 794 8.22 3.90 -21.25
C PRO A 794 6.73 4.20 -21.06
N PHE A 795 5.95 3.87 -22.06
CA PHE A 795 4.55 3.50 -21.92
C PHE A 795 4.48 1.98 -21.76
N ALA A 796 3.66 1.47 -20.86
CA ALA A 796 3.44 0.06 -20.69
C ALA A 796 2.01 -0.26 -20.27
N VAL A 797 1.40 -1.27 -20.89
CA VAL A 797 0.26 -2.01 -20.34
C VAL A 797 0.81 -3.13 -19.47
N ALA A 798 0.29 -3.29 -18.26
CA ALA A 798 0.73 -4.25 -17.28
C ALA A 798 -0.44 -5.10 -16.79
N THR A 799 -0.29 -6.42 -16.82
CA THR A 799 -1.29 -7.36 -16.30
C THR A 799 -0.68 -8.73 -15.99
N GLY A 800 -1.27 -9.44 -15.03
CA GLY A 800 -1.04 -10.87 -14.81
C GLY A 800 -2.29 -11.63 -15.23
N VAL A 801 -2.19 -12.50 -16.23
CA VAL A 801 -3.32 -13.25 -16.76
C VAL A 801 -3.17 -14.74 -16.52
N ARG A 802 -4.25 -15.47 -16.47
CA ARG A 802 -4.23 -16.93 -16.47
C ARG A 802 -3.44 -17.43 -17.68
N THR A 803 -2.61 -18.46 -17.49
CA THR A 803 -1.66 -18.95 -18.51
C THR A 803 -2.35 -19.36 -19.82
N ASP A 804 -3.54 -19.99 -19.75
CA ASP A 804 -4.31 -20.47 -20.91
C ASP A 804 -4.92 -19.36 -21.78
N VAL A 805 -5.04 -18.14 -21.25
CA VAL A 805 -5.61 -16.98 -21.96
C VAL A 805 -4.58 -15.92 -22.32
N THR A 806 -3.28 -16.28 -22.28
CA THR A 806 -2.19 -15.31 -22.51
C THR A 806 -2.27 -14.67 -23.92
N ALA A 807 -2.40 -15.45 -24.97
CA ALA A 807 -2.49 -14.92 -26.33
C ALA A 807 -3.80 -14.13 -26.59
N PRO A 808 -4.99 -14.64 -26.18
CA PRO A 808 -6.21 -13.84 -26.19
C PRO A 808 -6.11 -12.50 -25.47
N ALA A 809 -5.45 -12.46 -24.31
CA ALA A 809 -5.28 -11.21 -23.54
C ALA A 809 -4.38 -10.22 -24.28
N VAL A 810 -3.31 -10.67 -24.94
CA VAL A 810 -2.47 -9.82 -25.79
C VAL A 810 -3.28 -9.28 -26.98
N HIS A 811 -4.10 -10.12 -27.61
CA HIS A 811 -5.03 -9.69 -28.68
C HIS A 811 -5.92 -8.54 -28.23
N GLU A 812 -6.60 -8.68 -27.10
CA GLU A 812 -7.51 -7.67 -26.56
C GLU A 812 -6.78 -6.36 -26.22
N VAL A 813 -5.58 -6.46 -25.60
CA VAL A 813 -4.76 -5.27 -25.33
C VAL A 813 -4.42 -4.54 -26.63
N MET A 814 -3.96 -5.25 -27.66
CA MET A 814 -3.61 -4.66 -28.95
C MET A 814 -4.83 -4.05 -29.65
N LEU A 815 -6.01 -4.65 -29.49
CA LEU A 815 -7.27 -4.14 -30.00
C LEU A 815 -7.65 -2.81 -29.33
N GLU A 816 -7.53 -2.70 -28.00
CA GLU A 816 -7.84 -1.46 -27.27
C GLU A 816 -6.84 -0.34 -27.62
N LEU A 817 -5.56 -0.65 -27.75
CA LEU A 817 -4.54 0.31 -28.21
C LEU A 817 -4.87 0.84 -29.60
N LYS A 818 -5.28 -0.05 -30.52
CA LYS A 818 -5.71 0.31 -31.88
C LYS A 818 -6.97 1.17 -31.85
N LYS A 819 -8.02 0.77 -31.12
CA LYS A 819 -9.25 1.55 -30.97
C LYS A 819 -8.97 2.97 -30.45
N MET A 820 -8.05 3.11 -29.46
CA MET A 820 -7.68 4.43 -28.92
C MET A 820 -7.08 5.37 -29.98
N SER A 821 -6.30 4.85 -30.94
CA SER A 821 -5.69 5.64 -32.00
C SER A 821 -6.63 5.89 -33.17
N GLU A 822 -7.50 4.93 -33.53
CA GLU A 822 -8.36 5.00 -34.71
C GLU A 822 -9.71 5.69 -34.43
N THR A 823 -10.22 5.59 -33.21
CA THR A 823 -11.56 6.06 -32.85
C THR A 823 -11.48 7.19 -31.83
N ARG A 824 -12.22 8.26 -32.03
CA ARG A 824 -12.36 9.32 -31.02
C ARG A 824 -12.99 8.79 -29.76
N VAL A 825 -12.49 9.26 -28.62
CA VAL A 825 -13.12 9.01 -27.32
C VAL A 825 -14.49 9.66 -27.27
N THR A 826 -15.41 9.05 -26.56
CA THR A 826 -16.75 9.59 -26.33
C THR A 826 -16.72 10.82 -25.42
N PRO A 827 -17.69 11.75 -25.50
CA PRO A 827 -17.79 12.85 -24.55
C PRO A 827 -17.84 12.39 -23.10
N GLN A 828 -18.48 11.26 -22.83
CA GLN A 828 -18.59 10.69 -21.50
C GLN A 828 -17.24 10.21 -20.96
N GLU A 829 -16.44 9.47 -21.77
CA GLU A 829 -15.09 9.05 -21.39
C GLU A 829 -14.16 10.24 -21.14
N LEU A 830 -14.24 11.25 -22.00
CA LEU A 830 -13.43 12.47 -21.88
C LEU A 830 -13.77 13.24 -20.59
N THR A 831 -15.05 13.44 -20.31
CA THR A 831 -15.51 14.10 -19.07
C THR A 831 -15.08 13.31 -17.85
N LEU A 832 -15.33 12.01 -17.83
CA LEU A 832 -14.93 11.12 -16.73
C LEU A 832 -13.42 11.21 -16.43
N ALA A 833 -12.58 11.16 -17.46
CA ALA A 833 -11.13 11.22 -17.28
C ALA A 833 -10.65 12.60 -16.78
N LYS A 834 -11.24 13.67 -17.29
CA LYS A 834 -10.92 15.05 -16.86
C LYS A 834 -11.33 15.29 -15.42
N ASP A 835 -12.51 14.85 -15.04
CA ASP A 835 -13.03 14.97 -13.67
C ASP A 835 -12.21 14.11 -12.71
N ALA A 836 -11.91 12.85 -13.07
CA ALA A 836 -11.07 11.97 -12.27
C ALA A 836 -9.68 12.59 -11.98
N ILE A 837 -9.04 13.25 -12.97
CA ILE A 837 -7.74 13.89 -12.75
C ILE A 837 -7.87 15.17 -11.92
N SER A 838 -8.84 16.02 -12.25
CA SER A 838 -8.93 17.37 -11.67
C SER A 838 -9.46 17.36 -10.24
N LEU A 839 -10.45 16.53 -9.95
CA LEU A 839 -11.09 16.45 -8.63
C LEU A 839 -10.23 15.69 -7.60
N GLN A 840 -9.23 14.92 -8.05
CA GLN A 840 -8.28 14.25 -7.16
C GLN A 840 -7.12 15.14 -6.70
N LEU A 841 -6.96 16.35 -7.24
CA LEU A 841 -5.87 17.25 -6.86
C LEU A 841 -5.77 17.54 -5.35
N PRO A 842 -6.87 17.73 -4.58
CA PRO A 842 -6.79 17.96 -3.14
C PRO A 842 -6.10 16.83 -2.38
N ALA A 843 -6.26 15.59 -2.81
CA ALA A 843 -5.65 14.41 -2.17
C ALA A 843 -4.10 14.41 -2.22
N LEU A 844 -3.50 15.15 -3.16
CA LEU A 844 -2.04 15.34 -3.22
C LEU A 844 -1.50 16.19 -2.06
N PHE A 845 -2.38 16.89 -1.35
CA PHE A 845 -2.06 17.82 -0.26
C PHE A 845 -2.69 17.42 1.08
N GLU A 846 -3.22 16.21 1.17
CA GLU A 846 -3.91 15.70 2.36
C GLU A 846 -2.95 15.46 3.52
N THR A 847 -1.77 14.90 3.25
CA THR A 847 -0.75 14.63 4.27
C THR A 847 0.53 15.42 4.01
N ALA A 848 1.33 15.63 5.04
CA ALA A 848 2.64 16.27 4.92
C ALA A 848 3.53 15.52 3.92
N ASP A 849 3.58 14.18 3.97
CA ASP A 849 4.41 13.37 3.08
C ASP A 849 3.96 13.44 1.61
N ARG A 850 2.65 13.36 1.33
CA ARG A 850 2.11 13.52 -0.03
C ARG A 850 2.41 14.91 -0.58
N THR A 851 2.25 15.91 0.26
CA THR A 851 2.56 17.31 -0.08
C THR A 851 4.05 17.48 -0.38
N THR A 852 4.94 16.97 0.48
CA THR A 852 6.39 16.99 0.26
C THR A 852 6.78 16.31 -1.04
N THR A 853 6.20 15.16 -1.36
CA THR A 853 6.43 14.42 -2.61
C THR A 853 5.96 15.23 -3.83
N SER A 854 4.77 15.83 -3.75
CA SER A 854 4.23 16.67 -4.82
C SER A 854 5.12 17.88 -5.12
N LEU A 855 5.59 18.56 -4.07
CA LEU A 855 6.50 19.71 -4.19
C LEU A 855 7.90 19.29 -4.66
N SER A 856 8.39 18.14 -4.25
CA SER A 856 9.66 17.55 -4.72
C SER A 856 9.63 17.30 -6.23
N THR A 857 8.47 16.89 -6.77
CA THR A 857 8.25 16.72 -8.21
C THR A 857 8.40 18.04 -8.98
N LEU A 858 7.93 19.16 -8.40
CA LEU A 858 8.11 20.48 -9.02
C LEU A 858 9.59 20.81 -9.18
N PHE A 859 10.39 20.59 -8.15
CA PHE A 859 11.83 20.84 -8.22
C PHE A 859 12.50 19.88 -9.20
N THR A 860 12.27 18.58 -9.10
CA THR A 860 12.92 17.55 -9.92
C THR A 860 12.76 17.80 -11.42
N HIS A 861 11.57 18.24 -11.84
CA HIS A 861 11.25 18.50 -13.24
C HIS A 861 11.29 19.97 -13.66
N GLY A 862 11.72 20.88 -12.78
CA GLY A 862 11.80 22.31 -13.07
C GLY A 862 10.46 22.98 -13.35
N LEU A 863 9.40 22.52 -12.70
CA LEU A 863 8.04 23.06 -12.85
C LEU A 863 7.84 24.31 -11.98
N PRO A 864 6.99 25.25 -12.40
CA PRO A 864 6.73 26.44 -11.59
C PRO A 864 5.98 26.10 -10.29
N LEU A 865 6.19 26.89 -9.23
CA LEU A 865 5.59 26.63 -7.92
C LEU A 865 4.04 26.66 -7.94
N ASN A 866 3.43 27.39 -8.84
CA ASN A 866 1.97 27.43 -9.03
C ASN A 866 1.45 26.37 -10.00
N TYR A 867 2.26 25.38 -10.37
CA TYR A 867 1.92 24.34 -11.35
C TYR A 867 0.58 23.69 -11.04
N TYR A 868 0.40 23.19 -9.82
CA TYR A 868 -0.83 22.50 -9.43
C TYR A 868 -2.06 23.42 -9.38
N SER A 869 -1.89 24.72 -9.10
CA SER A 869 -3.01 25.67 -9.11
C SER A 869 -3.58 25.89 -10.51
N ASN A 870 -2.76 25.70 -11.56
CA ASN A 870 -3.15 25.89 -12.96
C ASN A 870 -3.46 24.56 -13.65
N PHE A 871 -3.23 23.42 -12.98
CA PHE A 871 -3.28 22.11 -13.63
C PHE A 871 -4.69 21.69 -14.05
N ALA A 872 -5.69 21.98 -13.21
CA ALA A 872 -7.10 21.72 -13.53
C ALA A 872 -7.55 22.48 -14.80
N GLU A 873 -7.08 23.72 -14.98
CA GLU A 873 -7.37 24.50 -16.20
C GLU A 873 -6.73 23.85 -17.43
N GLN A 874 -5.47 23.42 -17.32
CA GLN A 874 -4.78 22.72 -18.41
C GLN A 874 -5.50 21.41 -18.80
N ILE A 875 -6.05 20.67 -17.84
CA ILE A 875 -6.86 19.48 -18.13
C ILE A 875 -8.17 19.87 -18.82
N SER A 876 -8.82 20.96 -18.38
CA SER A 876 -10.15 21.35 -18.86
C SER A 876 -10.19 21.64 -20.37
N VAL A 877 -9.10 22.14 -20.95
CA VAL A 877 -9.02 22.50 -22.38
C VAL A 877 -8.71 21.32 -23.31
N VAL A 878 -8.34 20.13 -22.78
CA VAL A 878 -8.09 18.94 -23.60
C VAL A 878 -9.41 18.48 -24.24
N ASP A 879 -9.42 18.32 -25.54
CA ASP A 879 -10.56 17.81 -26.31
C ASP A 879 -10.30 16.40 -26.87
N ALA A 880 -11.33 15.80 -27.46
CA ALA A 880 -11.24 14.45 -28.03
C ALA A 880 -10.28 14.36 -29.23
N GLN A 881 -10.03 15.49 -29.93
CA GLN A 881 -9.06 15.52 -31.01
C GLN A 881 -7.64 15.45 -30.46
N ALA A 882 -7.32 16.25 -29.46
CA ALA A 882 -6.01 16.24 -28.79
C ALA A 882 -5.68 14.85 -28.23
N VAL A 883 -6.68 14.16 -27.64
CA VAL A 883 -6.53 12.77 -27.15
C VAL A 883 -6.20 11.82 -28.32
N GLN A 884 -6.92 11.91 -29.43
CA GLN A 884 -6.68 11.07 -30.60
C GLN A 884 -5.32 11.34 -31.24
N ASP A 885 -4.90 12.60 -31.32
CA ASP A 885 -3.62 13.00 -31.93
C ASP A 885 -2.44 12.42 -31.16
N VAL A 886 -2.46 12.48 -29.82
CA VAL A 886 -1.39 11.86 -29.01
C VAL A 886 -1.48 10.33 -29.05
N ALA A 887 -2.67 9.73 -29.16
CA ALA A 887 -2.80 8.29 -29.35
C ALA A 887 -2.17 7.83 -30.67
N LYS A 888 -2.46 8.51 -31.80
CA LYS A 888 -1.84 8.25 -33.11
C LYS A 888 -0.33 8.44 -33.08
N LYS A 889 0.17 9.36 -32.28
CA LYS A 889 1.60 9.68 -32.20
C LYS A 889 2.38 8.65 -31.41
N TYR A 890 1.80 8.12 -30.30
CA TYR A 890 2.53 7.32 -29.33
C TYR A 890 2.10 5.86 -29.24
N LEU A 891 0.86 5.50 -29.64
CA LEU A 891 0.36 4.14 -29.59
C LEU A 891 0.43 3.44 -30.97
N LEU A 892 1.63 3.41 -31.56
CA LEU A 892 1.87 2.80 -32.85
C LEU A 892 1.97 1.28 -32.72
N ALA A 893 1.03 0.54 -33.32
CA ALA A 893 0.86 -0.90 -33.18
C ALA A 893 2.11 -1.74 -33.54
N ASP A 894 2.93 -1.26 -34.47
CA ASP A 894 4.17 -1.90 -34.94
C ASP A 894 5.38 -1.63 -34.02
N LYS A 895 5.25 -0.72 -33.04
CA LYS A 895 6.33 -0.29 -32.13
C LYS A 895 6.28 -0.93 -30.75
N PHE A 896 5.27 -1.74 -30.47
CA PHE A 896 5.16 -2.39 -29.18
C PHE A 896 6.04 -3.63 -29.09
N ALA A 897 6.75 -3.75 -27.97
CA ALA A 897 7.38 -4.98 -27.50
C ALA A 897 6.42 -5.67 -26.52
N VAL A 898 6.17 -6.96 -26.74
CA VAL A 898 5.44 -7.81 -25.81
C VAL A 898 6.45 -8.65 -25.04
N VAL A 899 6.43 -8.50 -23.72
CA VAL A 899 7.27 -9.30 -22.81
C VAL A 899 6.35 -10.17 -21.96
N ALA A 900 6.54 -11.47 -22.02
CA ALA A 900 5.78 -12.47 -21.30
C ALA A 900 6.69 -13.30 -20.37
N VAL A 901 6.35 -13.38 -19.09
CA VAL A 901 7.02 -14.25 -18.10
C VAL A 901 6.03 -15.31 -17.66
N GLY A 902 6.19 -16.54 -18.12
CA GLY A 902 5.23 -17.63 -17.92
C GLY A 902 5.71 -18.97 -18.48
N ASP A 903 4.85 -19.99 -18.44
CA ASP A 903 5.15 -21.33 -18.95
C ASP A 903 5.22 -21.33 -20.49
N ARG A 904 6.44 -21.24 -21.02
CA ARG A 904 6.68 -21.17 -22.46
C ARG A 904 6.03 -22.32 -23.23
N SER A 905 5.99 -23.51 -22.66
CA SER A 905 5.41 -24.69 -23.32
C SER A 905 3.91 -24.54 -23.60
N LYS A 906 3.23 -23.66 -22.86
CA LYS A 906 1.79 -23.39 -22.99
C LYS A 906 1.49 -22.10 -23.76
N ILE A 907 2.34 -21.06 -23.62
CA ILE A 907 2.06 -19.74 -24.18
C ILE A 907 2.78 -19.44 -25.48
N GLY A 908 3.90 -20.13 -25.77
CA GLY A 908 4.82 -19.76 -26.86
C GLY A 908 4.15 -19.75 -28.24
N GLU A 909 3.60 -20.89 -28.66
CA GLU A 909 2.96 -21.03 -29.97
C GLU A 909 1.81 -20.04 -30.18
N GLY A 910 0.98 -19.85 -29.14
CA GLY A 910 -0.15 -18.92 -29.20
C GLY A 910 0.29 -17.46 -29.39
N LEU A 911 1.33 -17.02 -28.67
CA LEU A 911 1.88 -15.67 -28.80
C LEU A 911 2.60 -15.43 -30.13
N GLU A 912 3.38 -16.41 -30.61
CA GLU A 912 4.05 -16.31 -31.92
C GLU A 912 3.05 -16.20 -33.06
N LYS A 913 1.96 -16.97 -33.00
CA LYS A 913 0.86 -16.89 -33.95
C LYS A 913 0.13 -15.55 -33.90
N GLU A 914 -0.20 -15.07 -32.70
CA GLU A 914 -0.92 -13.79 -32.49
C GLU A 914 -0.12 -12.60 -33.04
N LEU A 915 1.19 -12.57 -32.76
CA LEU A 915 2.04 -11.45 -33.15
C LEU A 915 2.72 -11.61 -34.49
N GLY A 916 2.59 -12.80 -35.13
CA GLY A 916 3.18 -13.10 -36.45
C GLY A 916 4.71 -13.06 -36.45
N THR A 917 5.36 -13.34 -35.30
CA THR A 917 6.82 -13.27 -35.15
C THR A 917 7.33 -14.31 -34.16
N PRO A 918 8.51 -14.92 -34.40
CA PRO A 918 9.09 -15.84 -33.43
C PRO A 918 9.49 -15.11 -32.14
N ALA A 919 9.39 -15.82 -31.03
CA ALA A 919 9.79 -15.31 -29.73
C ALA A 919 11.31 -15.31 -29.55
N GLU A 920 11.84 -14.21 -29.02
CA GLU A 920 13.19 -14.17 -28.45
C GLU A 920 13.12 -14.70 -27.01
N ILE A 921 13.88 -15.75 -26.72
CA ILE A 921 13.92 -16.32 -25.39
C ILE A 921 15.03 -15.63 -24.57
N ARG A 922 14.67 -15.14 -23.41
CA ARG A 922 15.62 -14.50 -22.47
C ARG A 922 15.58 -15.16 -21.10
N ASP A 923 16.68 -15.03 -20.39
CA ASP A 923 16.76 -15.38 -18.98
C ASP A 923 16.10 -14.31 -18.08
N PRO A 924 15.97 -14.55 -16.76
CA PRO A 924 15.38 -13.57 -15.83
C PRO A 924 16.11 -12.22 -15.75
N ASP A 925 17.39 -12.17 -16.14
CA ASP A 925 18.20 -10.91 -16.21
C ASP A 925 18.09 -10.22 -17.57
N GLY A 926 17.31 -10.80 -18.49
CA GLY A 926 17.07 -10.28 -19.83
C GLY A 926 18.22 -10.53 -20.82
N ALA A 927 19.10 -11.46 -20.56
CA ALA A 927 20.10 -11.92 -21.53
C ALA A 927 19.49 -12.95 -22.49
N PRO A 928 19.83 -12.91 -23.80
CA PRO A 928 19.37 -13.92 -24.74
C PRO A 928 19.84 -15.31 -24.35
N VAL A 929 18.93 -16.28 -24.38
CA VAL A 929 19.24 -17.71 -24.19
C VAL A 929 19.44 -18.34 -25.58
N SER A 930 20.59 -18.95 -25.83
CA SER A 930 20.84 -19.72 -27.04
C SER A 930 19.82 -20.85 -27.16
N LYS A 931 19.25 -21.06 -28.34
CA LYS A 931 18.24 -22.10 -28.61
C LYS A 931 18.77 -23.50 -28.34
#